data_cb6833c5b11e50f1f70b424e521b3568
#
_entry.id   cb6833c5b11e50f1f70b424e521b3568
#
_cell.length_a   1.000
_cell.length_b   1.000
_cell.length_c   1.000
_cell.angle_alpha   90.00
_cell.angle_beta   90.00
_cell.angle_gamma   90.00
#
_symmetry.space_group_name_H-M   'P 1'
#
loop_
_entity.id
_entity.type
_entity.pdbx_description
1 polymer ?
#
loop_
_entity_poly.entity_id
_entity_poly.type
_entity_poly.pdbx_seq_one_letter_code
_entity_poly.pdbx_strand_id
1 'polypeptide(L)'
;MSDASRVLTLDEISHLTQEGGKPAETLMNVVALIAKRFQTDVCSAYLLEPDRTNLVLAATLGLRRECVGMLRLALNEGLAGMVAEQVRPVAVAEATKHPRFKFFPEAGEEKYHSFLGVPLIDRGVLQGVLVVQTTEPRTFGEQDIRMLTDAAAQVANVVSEARTLEKFIAPVQERLWALARNLWWSWDHDTVSIFRDLDPVRWAQLNHNPITLLSELPLADVERRAGELMLHGRINYAYRRQQEYLHSDRTWGATHAGVLRPRPVAYFSAEFGVHESLPIYSGGLGVLAGDHIKSASDLDIPLVAIGLFYREGYFKQRLDASGWQQEDYLLTDLSKLPMEPAIGADGLPVNIQIETRSGVIRAKVWRIKVGRIDLLLLDSDEITSRLYGGDGRVRIRQELLLGVGGVRALRAMGITPGVFHMNEGHSGFAVLEAIRERMYDEGLTFDQAVPYVKQEVVFTTHTPVPAGHDRFGADLIEEHLGPLRDALGISHERLMELGSEAGEGHQWQFCMTVLGLKLSRRANAVSSLHGVVSRAMWPGVPIGHITNGVHVPTWLAPQMYRLYDRHLGADWHLHSGESRIWEGIENIDDGELWETHLSLKSTLIQFVRRRAVDQAERRGESPESIQRLSRVLSPDALTIGFARRFATYKRANLILRDIEKLGSMVNDPKRPVQFVFAGKAHPRDEPGKGVLQEIAALMRDRQFAEKFVFVEDYDINVGRFLVQGVDVWLNNPRRPLEASGTSGQKVVLNGGLNLSVLDGWWAEAYDGLNGFAIGTGRTHSNMDVHDTRDSEALYRVLHDEVIPLYYQRDRDGLPRGWIKRMKRTIRTLGWRFNADRMVMDYTLKTYVPAAGGTSSEMRQAF
;
A
#
# COMPACT_ATOMS: atom_id res chain seq x y z
N MET A 1 39.30 -30.05 -22.29
CA MET A 1 39.37 -29.49 -20.95
C MET A 1 39.62 -30.64 -19.98
N SER A 2 40.59 -30.52 -19.09
CA SER A 2 41.06 -31.64 -18.23
C SER A 2 40.00 -32.04 -17.21
N ASP A 3 39.92 -33.30 -16.86
CA ASP A 3 38.99 -33.89 -15.87
C ASP A 3 39.01 -33.20 -14.49
N ALA A 4 40.12 -32.52 -14.15
CA ALA A 4 40.26 -31.77 -12.90
C ALA A 4 39.31 -30.55 -12.79
N SER A 5 38.71 -30.06 -13.90
CA SER A 5 37.80 -28.93 -13.87
C SER A 5 36.31 -29.32 -13.55
N ARG A 6 36.01 -30.62 -13.47
CA ARG A 6 34.66 -31.14 -13.24
C ARG A 6 34.42 -31.58 -11.80
N VAL A 7 35.44 -31.74 -10.97
CA VAL A 7 35.31 -32.15 -9.58
C VAL A 7 34.87 -30.97 -8.74
N LEU A 8 33.68 -31.04 -8.09
CA LEU A 8 33.26 -30.15 -7.03
C LEU A 8 34.17 -30.36 -5.81
N THR A 9 34.88 -29.32 -5.38
CA THR A 9 35.69 -29.42 -4.17
C THR A 9 34.84 -29.13 -2.95
N LEU A 10 35.17 -29.81 -1.85
CA LEU A 10 34.55 -29.53 -0.53
C LEU A 10 34.65 -28.05 -0.17
N ASP A 11 35.73 -27.39 -0.58
CA ASP A 11 35.97 -25.97 -0.34
C ASP A 11 34.97 -25.08 -1.11
N GLU A 12 34.60 -25.42 -2.35
CA GLU A 12 33.60 -24.64 -3.12
C GLU A 12 32.21 -24.70 -2.50
N ILE A 13 31.76 -25.84 -2.01
CA ILE A 13 30.47 -25.99 -1.35
C ILE A 13 30.51 -25.41 0.07
N SER A 14 31.62 -25.63 0.78
CA SER A 14 31.83 -25.04 2.11
C SER A 14 31.88 -23.52 2.06
N HIS A 15 32.48 -22.96 1.02
CA HIS A 15 32.49 -21.50 0.82
C HIS A 15 31.09 -20.95 0.60
N LEU A 16 30.26 -21.62 -0.21
CA LEU A 16 28.85 -21.26 -0.41
C LEU A 16 28.00 -21.40 0.86
N THR A 17 28.36 -22.31 1.75
CA THR A 17 27.68 -22.48 3.06
C THR A 17 28.19 -21.48 4.11
N GLN A 18 29.45 -21.05 4.05
CA GLN A 18 30.06 -20.08 4.98
C GLN A 18 29.77 -18.62 4.66
N GLU A 19 29.43 -18.27 3.42
CA GLU A 19 29.04 -16.92 3.02
C GLU A 19 27.69 -16.46 3.61
N GLY A 20 27.15 -17.18 4.60
CA GLY A 20 25.99 -16.76 5.38
C GLY A 20 24.66 -16.83 4.62
N GLY A 21 24.63 -17.54 3.52
CA GLY A 21 23.41 -17.80 2.74
C GLY A 21 22.44 -18.68 3.51
N LYS A 22 21.15 -18.45 3.32
CA LYS A 22 20.10 -19.30 3.87
C LYS A 22 20.16 -20.68 3.23
N PRO A 23 19.74 -21.74 3.95
CA PRO A 23 19.79 -23.11 3.43
C PRO A 23 19.16 -23.28 2.04
N ALA A 24 18.04 -22.57 1.77
CA ALA A 24 17.38 -22.60 0.47
C ALA A 24 18.19 -21.88 -0.63
N GLU A 25 18.83 -20.73 -0.33
CA GLU A 25 19.70 -20.02 -1.27
C GLU A 25 20.97 -20.79 -1.50
N THR A 26 21.54 -21.37 -0.44
CA THR A 26 22.70 -22.27 -0.54
C THR A 26 22.37 -23.46 -1.45
N LEU A 27 21.19 -24.09 -1.28
CA LEU A 27 20.76 -25.19 -2.12
C LEU A 27 20.57 -24.77 -3.58
N MET A 28 20.00 -23.59 -3.84
CA MET A 28 19.86 -23.02 -5.18
C MET A 28 21.21 -22.74 -5.84
N ASN A 29 22.15 -22.17 -5.09
CA ASN A 29 23.50 -21.88 -5.58
C ASN A 29 24.27 -23.17 -5.88
N VAL A 30 24.12 -24.17 -5.03
CA VAL A 30 24.76 -25.50 -5.24
C VAL A 30 24.18 -26.19 -6.47
N VAL A 31 22.87 -26.19 -6.66
CA VAL A 31 22.18 -26.72 -7.84
C VAL A 31 22.64 -26.03 -9.11
N ALA A 32 22.79 -24.70 -9.10
CA ALA A 32 23.29 -23.92 -10.22
C ALA A 32 24.77 -24.24 -10.55
N LEU A 33 25.60 -24.39 -9.53
CA LEU A 33 27.00 -24.78 -9.69
C LEU A 33 27.13 -26.20 -10.30
N ILE A 34 26.33 -27.17 -9.80
CA ILE A 34 26.29 -28.53 -10.35
C ILE A 34 25.87 -28.51 -11.82
N ALA A 35 24.79 -27.83 -12.21
CA ALA A 35 24.35 -27.72 -13.59
C ALA A 35 25.46 -27.21 -14.51
N LYS A 36 26.16 -26.16 -14.08
CA LYS A 36 27.28 -25.56 -14.82
C LYS A 36 28.45 -26.53 -14.98
N ARG A 37 28.82 -27.25 -13.93
CA ARG A 37 29.95 -28.20 -13.93
C ARG A 37 29.65 -29.44 -14.77
N PHE A 38 28.44 -29.96 -14.68
CA PHE A 38 27.98 -31.12 -15.45
C PHE A 38 27.59 -30.76 -16.90
N GLN A 39 27.55 -29.47 -17.24
CA GLN A 39 27.07 -28.98 -18.53
C GLN A 39 25.70 -29.55 -18.87
N THR A 40 24.77 -29.39 -17.94
CA THR A 40 23.38 -29.84 -18.08
C THR A 40 22.45 -28.63 -18.06
N ASP A 41 21.30 -28.75 -18.74
CA ASP A 41 20.33 -27.68 -18.85
C ASP A 41 19.48 -27.54 -17.59
N VAL A 42 19.31 -28.65 -16.88
CA VAL A 42 18.60 -28.71 -15.61
C VAL A 42 19.47 -29.35 -14.54
N CYS A 43 19.42 -28.80 -13.35
CA CYS A 43 19.74 -29.49 -12.12
C CYS A 43 18.64 -29.17 -11.09
N SER A 44 18.09 -30.22 -10.46
CA SER A 44 16.99 -30.09 -9.50
C SER A 44 17.24 -30.94 -8.27
N ALA A 45 16.99 -30.38 -7.09
CA ALA A 45 17.01 -31.12 -5.83
C ALA A 45 15.57 -31.32 -5.34
N TYR A 46 15.17 -32.56 -5.22
CA TYR A 46 13.91 -32.98 -4.62
C TYR A 46 14.20 -33.50 -3.21
N LEU A 47 13.53 -32.94 -2.21
CA LEU A 47 13.70 -33.34 -0.81
C LEU A 47 12.53 -34.20 -0.35
N LEU A 48 12.86 -35.25 0.42
CA LEU A 48 11.86 -36.09 1.02
C LEU A 48 11.10 -35.37 2.12
N GLU A 49 9.77 -35.40 2.11
CA GLU A 49 8.95 -34.79 3.16
C GLU A 49 9.17 -35.47 4.53
N PRO A 50 8.86 -34.79 5.66
CA PRO A 50 9.07 -35.38 7.00
C PRO A 50 8.30 -36.66 7.24
N ASP A 51 7.12 -36.83 6.63
CA ASP A 51 6.29 -38.06 6.69
C ASP A 51 6.80 -39.18 5.77
N ARG A 52 7.83 -38.86 4.95
CA ARG A 52 8.50 -39.79 4.03
C ARG A 52 7.59 -40.37 2.94
N THR A 53 6.52 -39.70 2.59
CA THR A 53 5.58 -40.15 1.55
C THR A 53 5.87 -39.57 0.18
N ASN A 54 6.37 -38.32 0.12
CA ASN A 54 6.59 -37.61 -1.13
C ASN A 54 7.96 -36.96 -1.20
N LEU A 55 8.41 -36.73 -2.43
CA LEU A 55 9.51 -35.83 -2.79
C LEU A 55 8.96 -34.47 -3.22
N VAL A 56 9.50 -33.37 -2.70
CA VAL A 56 9.14 -32.01 -3.07
C VAL A 56 10.30 -31.32 -3.78
N LEU A 57 10.06 -30.66 -4.89
CA LEU A 57 11.06 -29.86 -5.59
C LEU A 57 11.50 -28.71 -4.68
N ALA A 58 12.72 -28.75 -4.14
CA ALA A 58 13.25 -27.77 -3.19
C ALA A 58 14.13 -26.70 -3.84
N ALA A 59 14.84 -27.07 -4.92
CA ALA A 59 15.66 -26.14 -5.69
C ALA A 59 15.76 -26.63 -7.13
N THR A 60 15.83 -25.69 -8.09
CA THR A 60 16.01 -26.03 -9.50
C THR A 60 16.70 -24.92 -10.28
N LEU A 61 17.56 -25.33 -11.21
CA LEU A 61 17.97 -24.54 -12.36
C LEU A 61 17.38 -25.23 -13.60
N GLY A 62 16.72 -24.48 -14.48
CA GLY A 62 16.20 -24.96 -15.78
C GLY A 62 14.72 -25.34 -15.79
N LEU A 63 14.11 -25.75 -14.66
CA LEU A 63 12.66 -25.89 -14.54
C LEU A 63 12.04 -24.53 -14.12
N ARG A 64 10.72 -24.43 -14.24
CA ARG A 64 9.99 -23.22 -13.82
C ARG A 64 10.13 -23.02 -12.30
N ARG A 65 10.62 -21.84 -11.90
CA ARG A 65 10.88 -21.51 -10.49
C ARG A 65 9.63 -21.52 -9.61
N GLU A 66 8.48 -21.24 -10.21
CA GLU A 66 7.17 -21.27 -9.54
C GLU A 66 6.79 -22.64 -9.00
N CYS A 67 7.42 -23.72 -9.53
CA CYS A 67 7.19 -25.08 -9.08
C CYS A 67 7.99 -25.46 -7.83
N VAL A 68 8.96 -24.65 -7.41
CA VAL A 68 9.74 -24.89 -6.18
C VAL A 68 8.83 -24.81 -4.97
N GLY A 69 8.84 -25.85 -4.15
CA GLY A 69 7.94 -26.03 -3.00
C GLY A 69 6.52 -26.49 -3.36
N MET A 70 6.16 -26.53 -4.65
CA MET A 70 4.82 -26.90 -5.11
C MET A 70 4.78 -28.28 -5.77
N LEU A 71 5.77 -28.61 -6.60
CA LEU A 71 5.82 -29.88 -7.30
C LEU A 71 6.14 -31.02 -6.34
N ARG A 72 5.25 -31.98 -6.26
CA ARG A 72 5.33 -33.19 -5.43
C ARG A 72 5.26 -34.47 -6.27
N LEU A 73 6.02 -35.43 -5.84
CA LEU A 73 6.13 -36.76 -6.47
C LEU A 73 6.02 -37.79 -5.36
N ALA A 74 5.14 -38.76 -5.50
CA ALA A 74 5.18 -39.94 -4.62
C ALA A 74 6.48 -40.71 -4.84
N LEU A 75 6.94 -41.45 -3.82
CA LEU A 75 8.19 -42.24 -3.90
C LEU A 75 8.22 -43.26 -5.04
N ASN A 76 7.07 -43.67 -5.56
CA ASN A 76 6.95 -44.56 -6.69
C ASN A 76 6.60 -43.85 -8.01
N GLU A 77 6.64 -42.56 -8.07
CA GLU A 77 6.13 -41.75 -9.16
C GLU A 77 7.25 -41.10 -9.97
N GLY A 78 7.22 -41.28 -11.28
CA GLY A 78 8.22 -40.69 -12.18
C GLY A 78 9.60 -41.30 -12.03
N LEU A 79 10.59 -40.71 -12.71
CA LEU A 79 11.99 -41.17 -12.64
C LEU A 79 12.67 -40.77 -11.32
N ALA A 80 12.37 -39.58 -10.80
CA ALA A 80 12.91 -39.16 -9.51
C ALA A 80 12.36 -40.01 -8.36
N GLY A 81 11.06 -40.36 -8.37
CA GLY A 81 10.49 -41.31 -7.42
C GLY A 81 11.13 -42.70 -7.51
N MET A 82 11.47 -43.18 -8.72
CA MET A 82 12.20 -44.42 -8.93
C MET A 82 13.60 -44.41 -8.29
N VAL A 83 14.33 -43.28 -8.34
CA VAL A 83 15.62 -43.13 -7.64
C VAL A 83 15.42 -43.25 -6.13
N ALA A 84 14.41 -42.59 -5.59
CA ALA A 84 14.11 -42.64 -4.16
C ALA A 84 13.66 -44.02 -3.68
N GLU A 85 12.80 -44.71 -4.43
CA GLU A 85 12.30 -46.05 -4.16
C GLU A 85 13.44 -47.09 -4.12
N GLN A 86 14.35 -47.01 -5.11
CA GLN A 86 15.44 -47.98 -5.27
C GLN A 86 16.69 -47.63 -4.49
N VAL A 87 16.78 -46.38 -3.99
CA VAL A 87 17.94 -45.79 -3.29
C VAL A 87 19.24 -46.02 -4.08
N ARG A 88 19.17 -45.89 -5.42
CA ARG A 88 20.30 -46.05 -6.33
C ARG A 88 20.21 -45.08 -7.50
N PRO A 89 21.36 -44.77 -8.16
CA PRO A 89 21.37 -43.94 -9.36
C PRO A 89 20.52 -44.55 -10.49
N VAL A 90 19.81 -43.68 -11.22
CA VAL A 90 19.04 -44.01 -12.42
C VAL A 90 19.50 -43.09 -13.55
N ALA A 91 20.02 -43.63 -14.64
CA ALA A 91 20.45 -42.93 -15.82
C ALA A 91 19.60 -43.36 -17.03
N VAL A 92 19.01 -42.42 -17.76
CA VAL A 92 18.16 -42.69 -18.93
C VAL A 92 18.52 -41.67 -20.02
N ALA A 93 18.91 -42.13 -21.20
CA ALA A 93 19.31 -41.28 -22.31
C ALA A 93 18.09 -40.61 -23.00
N GLU A 94 16.92 -41.30 -23.01
CA GLU A 94 15.67 -40.78 -23.56
C GLU A 94 14.54 -40.96 -22.52
N ALA A 95 14.44 -40.00 -21.60
CA ALA A 95 13.53 -40.08 -20.46
C ALA A 95 12.06 -40.24 -20.86
N THR A 96 11.62 -39.58 -21.90
CA THR A 96 10.24 -39.59 -22.42
C THR A 96 9.81 -40.98 -22.95
N LYS A 97 10.74 -41.87 -23.27
CA LYS A 97 10.46 -43.24 -23.71
C LYS A 97 10.44 -44.25 -22.56
N HIS A 98 10.84 -43.84 -21.35
CA HIS A 98 10.90 -44.74 -20.24
C HIS A 98 9.49 -45.01 -19.64
N PRO A 99 9.11 -46.28 -19.33
CA PRO A 99 7.78 -46.62 -18.85
C PRO A 99 7.32 -45.89 -17.58
N ARG A 100 8.25 -45.43 -16.75
CA ARG A 100 7.99 -44.67 -15.52
C ARG A 100 8.14 -43.17 -15.70
N PHE A 101 8.29 -42.68 -16.92
CA PHE A 101 8.29 -41.26 -17.17
C PHE A 101 6.92 -40.70 -16.86
N LYS A 102 6.88 -39.63 -16.07
CA LYS A 102 5.67 -38.85 -15.82
C LYS A 102 5.94 -37.42 -16.17
N PHE A 103 5.04 -36.87 -16.95
CA PHE A 103 5.11 -35.50 -17.40
C PHE A 103 4.38 -34.54 -16.44
N PHE A 104 5.02 -33.44 -16.08
CA PHE A 104 4.48 -32.35 -15.25
C PHE A 104 4.44 -31.04 -16.07
N PRO A 105 3.27 -30.70 -16.68
CA PRO A 105 3.15 -29.51 -17.54
C PRO A 105 3.54 -28.22 -16.84
N GLU A 106 3.28 -28.14 -15.54
CA GLU A 106 3.62 -26.99 -14.69
C GLU A 106 5.13 -26.79 -14.53
N ALA A 107 5.94 -27.82 -14.64
CA ALA A 107 7.39 -27.76 -14.48
C ALA A 107 8.13 -27.31 -15.76
N GLY A 108 7.49 -27.45 -16.93
CA GLY A 108 8.11 -27.14 -18.22
C GLY A 108 9.16 -28.17 -18.65
N GLU A 109 8.92 -29.46 -18.34
CA GLU A 109 9.86 -30.57 -18.59
C GLU A 109 9.83 -31.10 -20.01
N GLU A 110 8.91 -30.68 -20.85
CA GLU A 110 8.66 -31.18 -22.20
C GLU A 110 9.86 -31.16 -23.15
N LYS A 111 10.82 -30.28 -22.92
CA LYS A 111 12.00 -30.07 -23.77
C LYS A 111 13.23 -30.90 -23.37
N TYR A 112 13.18 -31.64 -22.23
CA TYR A 112 14.33 -32.35 -21.73
C TYR A 112 14.24 -33.86 -22.06
N HIS A 113 15.33 -34.40 -22.65
CA HIS A 113 15.37 -35.77 -23.17
C HIS A 113 16.13 -36.72 -22.28
N SER A 114 17.25 -36.33 -21.70
CA SER A 114 18.01 -37.22 -20.84
C SER A 114 17.77 -36.97 -19.37
N PHE A 115 17.99 -37.99 -18.55
CA PHE A 115 17.81 -37.96 -17.11
C PHE A 115 18.93 -38.69 -16.42
N LEU A 116 19.57 -38.10 -15.42
CA LEU A 116 20.38 -38.79 -14.43
C LEU A 116 19.93 -38.30 -13.03
N GLY A 117 19.42 -39.23 -12.23
CA GLY A 117 19.06 -39.00 -10.85
C GLY A 117 19.89 -39.82 -9.89
N VAL A 118 20.29 -39.23 -8.76
CA VAL A 118 21.04 -39.91 -7.69
C VAL A 118 20.40 -39.60 -6.33
N PRO A 119 20.41 -40.58 -5.38
CA PRO A 119 19.82 -40.37 -4.05
C PRO A 119 20.72 -39.43 -3.21
N LEU A 120 20.08 -38.52 -2.48
CA LEU A 120 20.69 -37.73 -1.43
C LEU A 120 20.67 -38.53 -0.13
N ILE A 121 21.84 -39.06 0.29
CA ILE A 121 21.94 -39.89 1.48
C ILE A 121 22.89 -39.25 2.49
N ASP A 122 22.39 -39.01 3.72
CA ASP A 122 23.20 -38.62 4.86
C ASP A 122 23.13 -39.71 5.95
N ARG A 123 24.29 -40.19 6.40
CA ARG A 123 24.43 -41.21 7.46
C ARG A 123 23.54 -42.44 7.23
N GLY A 124 23.42 -42.87 5.97
CA GLY A 124 22.60 -44.01 5.58
C GLY A 124 21.09 -43.72 5.48
N VAL A 125 20.66 -42.47 5.65
CA VAL A 125 19.24 -42.08 5.58
C VAL A 125 18.98 -41.26 4.32
N LEU A 126 17.99 -41.69 3.51
CA LEU A 126 17.55 -40.94 2.33
C LEU A 126 16.96 -39.62 2.74
N GLN A 127 17.50 -38.50 2.21
CA GLN A 127 17.04 -37.13 2.39
C GLN A 127 16.29 -36.59 1.17
N GLY A 128 16.51 -37.15 -0.01
CA GLY A 128 15.91 -36.69 -1.26
C GLY A 128 16.57 -37.31 -2.49
N VAL A 129 16.43 -36.63 -3.62
CA VAL A 129 17.00 -37.01 -4.92
C VAL A 129 17.58 -35.77 -5.61
N LEU A 130 18.79 -35.90 -6.17
CA LEU A 130 19.40 -34.91 -7.03
C LEU A 130 19.30 -35.35 -8.50
N VAL A 131 18.79 -34.45 -9.36
CA VAL A 131 18.50 -34.78 -10.76
C VAL A 131 19.23 -33.79 -11.67
N VAL A 132 19.81 -34.30 -12.77
CA VAL A 132 20.27 -33.47 -13.90
C VAL A 132 19.62 -33.93 -15.19
N GLN A 133 19.29 -32.99 -16.09
CA GLN A 133 18.66 -33.30 -17.38
C GLN A 133 19.28 -32.42 -18.49
N THR A 134 19.19 -32.88 -19.74
CA THR A 134 19.65 -32.15 -20.91
C THR A 134 18.58 -32.11 -21.99
N THR A 135 18.58 -31.02 -22.78
CA THR A 135 17.71 -30.87 -23.97
C THR A 135 18.13 -31.78 -25.11
N GLU A 136 19.43 -32.10 -25.20
CA GLU A 136 19.92 -33.05 -26.18
C GLU A 136 20.05 -34.46 -25.54
N PRO A 137 19.71 -35.55 -26.27
CA PRO A 137 19.91 -36.90 -25.75
C PRO A 137 21.37 -37.15 -25.36
N ARG A 138 21.59 -37.53 -24.11
CA ARG A 138 22.93 -37.78 -23.54
C ARG A 138 22.94 -39.10 -22.78
N THR A 139 23.93 -39.95 -23.05
CA THR A 139 24.20 -41.12 -22.27
C THR A 139 25.19 -40.78 -21.16
N PHE A 140 24.74 -40.89 -19.91
CA PHE A 140 25.59 -40.68 -18.73
C PHE A 140 26.42 -41.93 -18.44
N GLY A 141 27.75 -41.77 -18.42
CA GLY A 141 28.66 -42.86 -18.13
C GLY A 141 28.84 -43.09 -16.61
N GLU A 142 29.61 -44.15 -16.26
CA GLU A 142 29.90 -44.45 -14.83
C GLU A 142 30.63 -43.28 -14.11
N GLN A 143 31.44 -42.52 -14.83
CA GLN A 143 32.13 -41.37 -14.28
C GLN A 143 31.14 -40.23 -13.93
N ASP A 144 30.18 -39.94 -14.84
CA ASP A 144 29.13 -38.94 -14.58
C ASP A 144 28.29 -39.34 -13.34
N ILE A 145 27.95 -40.63 -13.24
CA ILE A 145 27.16 -41.17 -12.12
C ILE A 145 27.93 -41.02 -10.79
N ARG A 146 29.22 -41.41 -10.77
CA ARG A 146 30.06 -41.27 -9.56
C ARG A 146 30.18 -39.81 -9.13
N MET A 147 30.49 -38.94 -10.05
CA MET A 147 30.67 -37.48 -9.76
C MET A 147 29.37 -36.85 -9.24
N LEU A 148 28.21 -37.18 -9.82
CA LEU A 148 26.94 -36.69 -9.33
C LEU A 148 26.59 -37.27 -7.95
N THR A 149 26.95 -38.52 -7.69
CA THR A 149 26.75 -39.20 -6.38
C THR A 149 27.61 -38.53 -5.30
N ASP A 150 28.85 -38.18 -5.61
CA ASP A 150 29.74 -37.46 -4.69
C ASP A 150 29.19 -36.04 -4.37
N ALA A 151 28.73 -35.34 -5.39
CA ALA A 151 28.04 -34.07 -5.19
C ALA A 151 26.76 -34.21 -4.37
N ALA A 152 25.98 -35.27 -4.61
CA ALA A 152 24.74 -35.59 -3.86
C ALA A 152 25.00 -35.84 -2.37
N ALA A 153 26.11 -36.51 -2.01
CA ALA A 153 26.49 -36.72 -0.61
C ALA A 153 26.75 -35.41 0.13
N GLN A 154 27.39 -34.44 -0.55
CA GLN A 154 27.64 -33.12 0.02
C GLN A 154 26.33 -32.28 0.16
N VAL A 155 25.46 -32.33 -0.86
CA VAL A 155 24.13 -31.69 -0.79
C VAL A 155 23.30 -32.30 0.34
N ALA A 156 23.37 -33.62 0.54
CA ALA A 156 22.63 -34.32 1.62
C ALA A 156 23.07 -33.86 3.00
N ASN A 157 24.36 -33.55 3.21
CA ASN A 157 24.86 -32.98 4.46
C ASN A 157 24.30 -31.60 4.72
N VAL A 158 24.33 -30.72 3.72
CA VAL A 158 23.74 -29.36 3.78
C VAL A 158 22.25 -29.41 4.13
N VAL A 159 21.51 -30.34 3.51
CA VAL A 159 20.08 -30.58 3.78
C VAL A 159 19.86 -31.08 5.21
N SER A 160 20.68 -31.97 5.69
CA SER A 160 20.59 -32.55 7.05
C SER A 160 20.87 -31.47 8.12
N GLU A 161 21.90 -30.65 7.91
CA GLU A 161 22.19 -29.49 8.78
C GLU A 161 21.04 -28.49 8.78
N ALA A 162 20.50 -28.15 7.61
CA ALA A 162 19.36 -27.25 7.48
C ALA A 162 18.11 -27.79 8.21
N ARG A 163 17.82 -29.09 8.08
CA ARG A 163 16.71 -29.72 8.80
C ARG A 163 16.93 -29.79 10.32
N THR A 164 18.17 -29.85 10.76
CA THR A 164 18.49 -29.80 12.19
C THR A 164 18.25 -28.39 12.72
N LEU A 165 18.58 -27.36 11.94
CA LEU A 165 18.25 -25.96 12.22
C LEU A 165 16.74 -25.70 12.16
N GLU A 166 16.00 -26.34 11.25
CA GLU A 166 14.53 -26.21 11.14
C GLU A 166 13.79 -26.72 12.38
N LYS A 167 14.36 -27.66 13.15
CA LYS A 167 13.78 -28.09 14.45
C LYS A 167 13.78 -26.99 15.52
N PHE A 168 14.57 -25.94 15.35
CA PHE A 168 14.59 -24.75 16.21
C PHE A 168 13.76 -23.58 15.64
N ILE A 169 13.08 -23.79 14.50
CA ILE A 169 12.24 -22.75 13.90
C ILE A 169 10.86 -22.80 14.60
N ALA A 170 10.33 -21.62 14.93
CA ALA A 170 9.02 -21.47 15.55
C ALA A 170 7.91 -22.25 14.81
N PRO A 171 6.91 -22.81 15.51
CA PRO A 171 5.77 -23.50 14.88
C PRO A 171 5.09 -22.62 13.82
N VAL A 172 4.46 -23.24 12.82
CA VAL A 172 3.75 -22.54 11.72
C VAL A 172 2.78 -21.51 12.26
N GLN A 173 2.08 -21.82 13.34
CA GLN A 173 1.15 -20.88 13.97
C GLN A 173 1.86 -19.62 14.51
N GLU A 174 2.98 -19.76 15.19
CA GLU A 174 3.73 -18.61 15.71
C GLU A 174 4.20 -17.69 14.58
N ARG A 175 4.61 -18.28 13.44
CA ARG A 175 5.00 -17.50 12.24
C ARG A 175 3.81 -16.80 11.62
N LEU A 176 2.65 -17.45 11.53
CA LEU A 176 1.43 -16.80 11.04
C LEU A 176 1.01 -15.63 11.94
N TRP A 177 1.08 -15.81 13.27
CA TRP A 177 0.81 -14.72 14.21
C TRP A 177 1.83 -13.60 14.13
N ALA A 178 3.11 -13.89 13.95
CA ALA A 178 4.15 -12.88 13.76
C ALA A 178 3.93 -12.08 12.48
N LEU A 179 3.56 -12.76 11.38
CA LEU A 179 3.15 -12.11 10.13
C LEU A 179 1.92 -11.23 10.35
N ALA A 180 0.86 -11.75 10.98
CA ALA A 180 -0.42 -11.06 11.17
C ALA A 180 -0.30 -9.80 12.04
N ARG A 181 0.60 -9.79 13.03
CA ARG A 181 0.79 -8.67 13.95
C ARG A 181 1.56 -7.49 13.39
N ASN A 182 2.26 -7.65 12.26
CA ASN A 182 2.95 -6.56 11.59
C ASN A 182 2.29 -6.27 10.26
N LEU A 183 1.72 -5.09 10.09
CA LEU A 183 0.96 -4.71 8.89
C LEU A 183 1.77 -4.71 7.59
N TRP A 184 3.07 -5.00 7.62
CA TRP A 184 3.87 -5.27 6.43
C TRP A 184 3.21 -6.28 5.50
N TRP A 185 2.56 -7.32 6.03
CA TRP A 185 1.83 -8.31 5.24
C TRP A 185 0.81 -7.68 4.29
N SER A 186 0.24 -6.52 4.64
CA SER A 186 -0.87 -5.91 3.89
C SER A 186 -0.47 -5.38 2.50
N TRP A 187 0.80 -5.21 2.25
CA TRP A 187 1.34 -4.84 0.94
C TRP A 187 2.32 -5.86 0.34
N ASP A 188 2.52 -6.99 1.02
CA ASP A 188 3.20 -8.15 0.47
C ASP A 188 2.17 -9.13 -0.12
N HIS A 189 2.04 -9.15 -1.44
CA HIS A 189 1.01 -9.93 -2.13
C HIS A 189 1.04 -11.42 -1.83
N ASP A 190 2.23 -11.99 -1.64
CA ASP A 190 2.39 -13.42 -1.32
C ASP A 190 1.85 -13.71 0.08
N THR A 191 2.14 -12.85 1.05
CA THR A 191 1.64 -13.00 2.42
C THR A 191 0.12 -12.78 2.49
N VAL A 192 -0.43 -11.80 1.77
CA VAL A 192 -1.89 -11.63 1.64
C VAL A 192 -2.54 -12.91 1.13
N SER A 193 -1.93 -13.55 0.12
CA SER A 193 -2.48 -14.76 -0.47
C SER A 193 -2.48 -15.95 0.50
N ILE A 194 -1.52 -16.04 1.43
CA ILE A 194 -1.49 -17.08 2.46
C ILE A 194 -2.73 -16.98 3.37
N PHE A 195 -3.02 -15.80 3.90
CA PHE A 195 -4.19 -15.61 4.76
C PHE A 195 -5.50 -15.85 4.02
N ARG A 196 -5.60 -15.38 2.77
CA ARG A 196 -6.76 -15.64 1.92
C ARG A 196 -6.96 -17.13 1.68
N ASP A 197 -5.90 -17.85 1.35
CA ASP A 197 -5.98 -19.27 0.97
C ASP A 197 -6.32 -20.15 2.17
N LEU A 198 -6.01 -19.75 3.40
CA LEU A 198 -6.44 -20.45 4.62
C LEU A 198 -7.96 -20.59 4.70
N ASP A 199 -8.73 -19.54 4.40
CA ASP A 199 -10.18 -19.56 4.31
C ASP A 199 -10.69 -18.35 3.47
N PRO A 200 -10.85 -18.51 2.14
CA PRO A 200 -11.19 -17.40 1.25
C PRO A 200 -12.53 -16.72 1.56
N VAL A 201 -13.52 -17.52 2.00
CA VAL A 201 -14.86 -17.02 2.32
C VAL A 201 -14.81 -16.20 3.61
N ARG A 202 -14.22 -16.78 4.66
CA ARG A 202 -14.11 -16.13 5.95
C ARG A 202 -13.21 -14.90 5.88
N TRP A 203 -12.11 -14.98 5.13
CA TRP A 203 -11.22 -13.85 4.85
C TRP A 203 -11.96 -12.61 4.32
N ALA A 204 -12.84 -12.81 3.32
CA ALA A 204 -13.66 -11.73 2.76
C ALA A 204 -14.67 -11.17 3.77
N GLN A 205 -15.32 -12.05 4.56
CA GLN A 205 -16.31 -11.65 5.59
C GLN A 205 -15.69 -10.86 6.74
N LEU A 206 -14.43 -11.15 7.07
CA LEU A 206 -13.67 -10.50 8.15
C LEU A 206 -12.97 -9.20 7.71
N ASN A 207 -13.32 -8.65 6.57
CA ASN A 207 -12.68 -7.45 6.02
C ASN A 207 -11.16 -7.61 5.93
N HIS A 208 -10.71 -8.79 5.52
CA HIS A 208 -9.31 -9.18 5.34
C HIS A 208 -8.47 -9.02 6.62
N ASN A 209 -9.02 -9.37 7.77
CA ASN A 209 -8.36 -9.27 9.06
C ASN A 209 -7.72 -10.61 9.48
N PRO A 210 -6.38 -10.76 9.41
CA PRO A 210 -5.72 -12.00 9.76
C PRO A 210 -5.74 -12.29 11.26
N ILE A 211 -5.79 -11.27 12.12
CA ILE A 211 -5.88 -11.45 13.58
C ILE A 211 -7.18 -12.17 13.93
N THR A 212 -8.30 -11.68 13.40
CA THR A 212 -9.61 -12.30 13.63
C THR A 212 -9.67 -13.69 12.99
N LEU A 213 -9.18 -13.85 11.76
CA LEU A 213 -9.15 -15.14 11.06
C LEU A 213 -8.41 -16.20 11.89
N LEU A 214 -7.21 -15.89 12.37
CA LEU A 214 -6.41 -16.82 13.17
C LEU A 214 -7.01 -17.05 14.57
N SER A 215 -7.72 -16.07 15.14
CA SER A 215 -8.39 -16.21 16.44
C SER A 215 -9.62 -17.12 16.38
N GLU A 216 -10.32 -17.17 15.25
CA GLU A 216 -11.52 -17.98 15.03
C GLU A 216 -11.17 -19.43 14.64
N LEU A 217 -9.99 -19.68 14.08
CA LEU A 217 -9.55 -21.01 13.66
C LEU A 217 -8.86 -21.74 14.82
N PRO A 218 -9.35 -22.92 15.23
CA PRO A 218 -8.64 -23.77 16.18
C PRO A 218 -7.24 -24.13 15.68
N LEU A 219 -6.27 -24.25 16.58
CA LEU A 219 -4.87 -24.55 16.24
C LEU A 219 -4.75 -25.78 15.31
N ALA A 220 -5.43 -26.86 15.66
CA ALA A 220 -5.40 -28.10 14.87
C ALA A 220 -5.95 -27.89 13.44
N ASP A 221 -6.91 -26.98 13.25
CA ASP A 221 -7.44 -26.64 11.94
C ASP A 221 -6.49 -25.78 11.11
N VAL A 222 -5.75 -24.88 11.74
CA VAL A 222 -4.71 -24.08 11.07
C VAL A 222 -3.60 -25.02 10.55
N GLU A 223 -3.10 -25.91 11.38
CA GLU A 223 -2.07 -26.88 11.00
C GLU A 223 -2.56 -27.83 9.89
N ARG A 224 -3.77 -28.38 10.04
CA ARG A 224 -4.38 -29.25 9.03
C ARG A 224 -4.56 -28.53 7.69
N ARG A 225 -5.14 -27.31 7.68
CA ARG A 225 -5.35 -26.53 6.45
C ARG A 225 -4.03 -26.11 5.82
N ALA A 226 -3.04 -25.69 6.62
CA ALA A 226 -1.72 -25.37 6.12
C ALA A 226 -1.04 -26.59 5.46
N GLY A 227 -1.26 -27.80 6.00
CA GLY A 227 -0.80 -29.06 5.41
C GLY A 227 -1.54 -29.40 4.12
N GLU A 228 -2.89 -29.47 4.16
CA GLU A 228 -3.74 -29.78 3.01
C GLU A 228 -3.53 -28.82 1.82
N LEU A 229 -3.35 -27.53 2.09
CA LEU A 229 -3.11 -26.50 1.09
C LEU A 229 -1.62 -26.28 0.77
N MET A 230 -0.76 -27.08 1.38
CA MET A 230 0.69 -27.03 1.16
C MET A 230 1.30 -25.65 1.43
N LEU A 231 0.80 -24.93 2.44
CA LEU A 231 1.21 -23.56 2.74
C LEU A 231 2.50 -23.45 3.57
N HIS A 232 3.00 -24.54 4.18
CA HIS A 232 4.17 -24.50 5.06
C HIS A 232 5.38 -23.81 4.43
N GLY A 233 5.72 -24.17 3.18
CA GLY A 233 6.82 -23.54 2.46
C GLY A 233 6.60 -22.04 2.23
N ARG A 234 5.37 -21.65 1.84
CA ARG A 234 5.00 -20.24 1.61
C ARG A 234 5.03 -19.42 2.90
N ILE A 235 4.52 -19.99 4.01
CA ILE A 235 4.54 -19.35 5.33
C ILE A 235 5.99 -19.12 5.80
N ASN A 236 6.83 -20.15 5.65
CA ASN A 236 8.25 -20.05 6.00
C ASN A 236 8.98 -18.99 5.17
N TYR A 237 8.71 -18.96 3.87
CA TYR A 237 9.28 -17.98 2.96
C TYR A 237 8.83 -16.57 3.30
N ALA A 238 7.52 -16.34 3.50
CA ALA A 238 6.97 -15.05 3.88
C ALA A 238 7.54 -14.55 5.22
N TYR A 239 7.62 -15.45 6.23
CA TYR A 239 8.21 -15.10 7.52
C TYR A 239 9.68 -14.69 7.41
N ARG A 240 10.49 -15.44 6.63
CA ARG A 240 11.89 -15.08 6.40
C ARG A 240 12.01 -13.74 5.69
N ARG A 241 11.24 -13.53 4.61
CA ARG A 241 11.22 -12.22 3.90
C ARG A 241 10.88 -11.08 4.83
N GLN A 242 9.90 -11.26 5.73
CA GLN A 242 9.57 -10.24 6.74
C GLN A 242 10.76 -9.98 7.66
N GLN A 243 11.43 -11.04 8.17
CA GLN A 243 12.60 -10.87 9.03
C GLN A 243 13.76 -10.18 8.31
N GLU A 244 14.03 -10.54 7.06
CA GLU A 244 15.02 -9.86 6.21
C GLU A 244 14.67 -8.40 6.01
N TYR A 245 13.42 -8.13 5.64
CA TYR A 245 12.92 -6.77 5.50
C TYR A 245 13.15 -5.95 6.77
N LEU A 246 12.79 -6.49 7.94
CA LEU A 246 12.90 -5.77 9.21
C LEU A 246 14.35 -5.51 9.66
N HIS A 247 15.30 -6.37 9.30
CA HIS A 247 16.67 -6.32 9.79
C HIS A 247 17.70 -5.90 8.74
N SER A 248 17.31 -5.69 7.48
CA SER A 248 18.21 -5.24 6.43
C SER A 248 18.73 -3.83 6.73
N ASP A 249 20.03 -3.66 6.61
CA ASP A 249 20.73 -2.37 6.66
C ASP A 249 21.06 -1.82 5.26
N ARG A 250 20.75 -2.58 4.20
CA ARG A 250 20.96 -2.18 2.81
C ARG A 250 19.77 -1.42 2.26
N THR A 251 19.47 -0.30 2.90
CA THR A 251 18.29 0.52 2.60
C THR A 251 18.71 1.92 2.18
N TRP A 252 17.81 2.61 1.48
CA TRP A 252 18.03 4.00 1.12
C TRP A 252 18.21 4.88 2.37
N GLY A 253 17.42 4.66 3.42
CA GLY A 253 17.48 5.41 4.67
C GLY A 253 18.77 5.17 5.45
N ALA A 254 19.32 3.95 5.40
CA ALA A 254 20.62 3.67 6.02
C ALA A 254 21.74 4.55 5.45
N THR A 255 21.65 4.87 4.15
CA THR A 255 22.65 5.72 3.47
C THR A 255 22.37 7.22 3.64
N HIS A 256 21.09 7.64 3.63
CA HIS A 256 20.73 9.06 3.52
C HIS A 256 20.13 9.66 4.79
N ALA A 257 19.62 8.85 5.72
CA ALA A 257 18.87 9.29 6.89
C ALA A 257 19.56 8.95 8.23
N GLY A 258 20.84 8.61 8.22
CA GLY A 258 21.59 8.16 9.41
C GLY A 258 21.54 9.15 10.58
N VAL A 259 21.52 10.45 10.32
CA VAL A 259 21.41 11.50 11.35
C VAL A 259 20.08 11.42 12.15
N LEU A 260 19.05 10.79 11.59
CA LEU A 260 17.74 10.62 12.23
C LEU A 260 17.67 9.39 13.17
N ARG A 261 18.62 8.44 13.10
CA ARG A 261 18.56 7.21 13.90
C ARG A 261 18.55 7.46 15.42
N PRO A 262 19.41 8.32 15.99
CA PRO A 262 19.37 8.61 17.42
C PRO A 262 18.18 9.47 17.84
N ARG A 263 17.63 10.25 16.91
CA ARG A 263 16.52 11.20 17.13
C ARG A 263 15.56 11.14 15.94
N PRO A 264 14.59 10.22 15.96
CA PRO A 264 13.72 9.96 14.81
C PRO A 264 12.78 11.12 14.49
N VAL A 265 12.14 11.03 13.32
CA VAL A 265 11.02 11.89 12.95
C VAL A 265 9.79 11.45 13.73
N ALA A 266 9.13 12.35 14.44
CA ALA A 266 7.80 12.15 14.98
C ALA A 266 6.76 12.71 13.98
N TYR A 267 6.01 11.81 13.34
CA TYR A 267 5.03 12.13 12.29
C TYR A 267 3.62 12.11 12.86
N PHE A 268 3.02 13.28 13.01
CA PHE A 268 1.69 13.47 13.59
C PHE A 268 0.62 13.57 12.52
N SER A 269 -0.41 12.75 12.60
CA SER A 269 -1.60 12.84 11.74
C SER A 269 -2.87 12.45 12.49
N ALA A 270 -3.98 13.16 12.24
CA ALA A 270 -5.27 12.85 12.85
C ALA A 270 -5.84 11.50 12.39
N GLU A 271 -5.42 10.99 11.24
CA GLU A 271 -5.91 9.75 10.65
C GLU A 271 -4.81 9.01 9.89
N PHE A 272 -4.89 7.66 9.87
CA PHE A 272 -3.99 6.78 9.13
C PHE A 272 -4.76 5.69 8.39
N GLY A 273 -4.78 5.74 7.07
CA GLY A 273 -5.37 4.72 6.21
C GLY A 273 -4.35 3.66 5.83
N VAL A 274 -4.07 2.73 6.71
CA VAL A 274 -3.07 1.67 6.49
C VAL A 274 -3.68 0.43 5.86
N HIS A 275 -4.83 -0.02 6.38
CA HIS A 275 -5.55 -1.19 5.89
C HIS A 275 -7.05 -1.08 6.25
N GLU A 276 -7.92 -1.72 5.46
CA GLU A 276 -9.37 -1.69 5.68
C GLU A 276 -9.82 -2.32 7.00
N SER A 277 -9.03 -3.21 7.60
CA SER A 277 -9.34 -3.80 8.91
C SER A 277 -9.05 -2.85 10.08
N LEU A 278 -8.41 -1.72 9.84
CA LEU A 278 -8.06 -0.72 10.86
C LEU A 278 -8.80 0.60 10.58
N PRO A 279 -9.98 0.83 11.18
CA PRO A 279 -10.88 1.91 10.79
C PRO A 279 -10.53 3.27 11.41
N ILE A 280 -9.28 3.71 11.31
CA ILE A 280 -8.77 4.98 11.86
C ILE A 280 -8.53 6.04 10.78
N TYR A 281 -9.27 6.00 9.69
CA TYR A 281 -9.20 6.98 8.59
C TYR A 281 -10.59 7.21 7.98
N SER A 282 -10.76 8.35 7.33
CA SER A 282 -12.00 8.70 6.62
C SER A 282 -11.78 8.97 5.14
N GLY A 283 -10.66 9.54 4.77
CA GLY A 283 -10.44 10.04 3.43
C GLY A 283 -8.98 10.12 2.99
N GLY A 284 -8.73 11.04 2.05
CA GLY A 284 -7.43 11.16 1.38
C GLY A 284 -6.27 11.50 2.29
N LEU A 285 -6.49 12.28 3.36
CA LEU A 285 -5.45 12.64 4.33
C LEU A 285 -4.93 11.39 5.04
N GLY A 286 -5.83 10.54 5.52
CA GLY A 286 -5.46 9.31 6.21
C GLY A 286 -4.78 8.31 5.29
N VAL A 287 -5.28 8.13 4.07
CA VAL A 287 -4.65 7.24 3.08
C VAL A 287 -3.25 7.73 2.72
N LEU A 288 -3.05 9.05 2.57
CA LEU A 288 -1.73 9.62 2.34
C LEU A 288 -0.79 9.37 3.52
N ALA A 289 -1.26 9.59 4.76
CA ALA A 289 -0.46 9.31 5.96
C ALA A 289 -0.07 7.82 6.05
N GLY A 290 -1.00 6.92 5.70
CA GLY A 290 -0.73 5.49 5.59
C GLY A 290 0.33 5.16 4.54
N ASP A 291 0.20 5.72 3.33
CA ASP A 291 1.18 5.56 2.24
C ASP A 291 2.55 6.14 2.64
N HIS A 292 2.58 7.28 3.34
CA HIS A 292 3.82 7.88 3.84
C HIS A 292 4.57 6.97 4.81
N ILE A 293 3.90 6.42 5.81
CA ILE A 293 4.58 5.56 6.80
C ILE A 293 4.96 4.19 6.24
N LYS A 294 4.22 3.66 5.26
CA LYS A 294 4.61 2.45 4.53
C LYS A 294 5.88 2.67 3.72
N SER A 295 5.94 3.75 2.94
CA SER A 295 7.16 4.11 2.21
C SER A 295 8.33 4.46 3.13
N ALA A 296 8.07 5.13 4.26
CA ALA A 296 9.10 5.37 5.27
C ALA A 296 9.64 4.05 5.83
N SER A 297 8.77 3.04 6.01
CA SER A 297 9.17 1.69 6.40
C SER A 297 10.01 1.00 5.32
N ASP A 298 9.58 1.05 4.05
CA ASP A 298 10.30 0.40 2.94
C ASP A 298 11.68 1.02 2.73
N LEU A 299 11.77 2.33 2.84
CA LEU A 299 13.02 3.10 2.74
C LEU A 299 13.88 3.04 4.01
N ASP A 300 13.38 2.51 5.12
CA ASP A 300 14.06 2.50 6.44
C ASP A 300 14.38 3.93 6.96
N ILE A 301 13.41 4.82 6.88
CA ILE A 301 13.51 6.14 7.49
C ILE A 301 13.23 6.02 8.99
N PRO A 302 14.14 6.47 9.87
CA PRO A 302 13.87 6.49 11.30
C PRO A 302 12.70 7.42 11.64
N LEU A 303 11.51 6.84 11.80
CA LEU A 303 10.25 7.56 11.99
C LEU A 303 9.37 6.82 13.00
N VAL A 304 8.68 7.56 13.84
CA VAL A 304 7.58 7.09 14.68
C VAL A 304 6.33 7.89 14.32
N ALA A 305 5.22 7.20 14.09
CA ALA A 305 3.95 7.83 13.72
C ALA A 305 3.04 7.97 14.95
N ILE A 306 2.33 9.10 15.05
CA ILE A 306 1.44 9.41 16.18
C ILE A 306 0.07 9.77 15.64
N GLY A 307 -0.96 9.10 16.14
CA GLY A 307 -2.35 9.33 15.76
C GLY A 307 -3.33 9.12 16.90
N LEU A 308 -4.61 9.15 16.57
CA LEU A 308 -5.70 8.87 17.49
C LEU A 308 -6.36 7.53 17.13
N PHE A 309 -6.75 6.79 18.15
CA PHE A 309 -7.55 5.59 17.97
C PHE A 309 -9.04 5.95 18.08
N TYR A 310 -9.79 5.73 16.99
CA TYR A 310 -11.22 6.00 16.97
C TYR A 310 -12.01 4.72 17.19
N ARG A 311 -12.67 4.58 18.35
CA ARG A 311 -13.37 3.34 18.74
C ARG A 311 -14.53 2.96 17.84
N GLU A 312 -15.25 3.95 17.33
CA GLU A 312 -16.32 3.76 16.35
C GLU A 312 -15.85 4.02 14.93
N GLY A 313 -14.58 4.44 14.77
CA GLY A 313 -13.95 4.72 13.48
C GLY A 313 -14.65 5.82 12.68
N TYR A 314 -14.73 5.60 11.37
CA TYR A 314 -15.59 6.33 10.46
C TYR A 314 -16.76 5.42 10.08
N PHE A 315 -17.95 6.00 9.82
CA PHE A 315 -19.18 5.25 9.63
C PHE A 315 -19.15 4.25 8.47
N LYS A 316 -19.94 3.19 8.58
CA LYS A 316 -20.33 2.35 7.46
C LYS A 316 -21.52 2.96 6.74
N GLN A 317 -21.39 3.08 5.41
CA GLN A 317 -22.39 3.71 4.57
C GLN A 317 -23.41 2.68 4.08
N ARG A 318 -24.68 3.01 4.17
CA ARG A 318 -25.77 2.34 3.47
C ARG A 318 -26.61 3.37 2.73
N LEU A 319 -27.18 2.98 1.60
CA LEU A 319 -28.21 3.76 0.93
C LEU A 319 -29.58 3.16 1.24
N ASP A 320 -30.51 4.01 1.64
CA ASP A 320 -31.89 3.61 1.81
C ASP A 320 -32.64 3.46 0.47
N ALA A 321 -33.93 3.16 0.54
CA ALA A 321 -34.76 2.99 -0.64
C ALA A 321 -34.86 4.26 -1.50
N SER A 322 -34.64 5.45 -0.96
CA SER A 322 -34.61 6.70 -1.71
C SER A 322 -33.24 7.01 -2.36
N GLY A 323 -32.20 6.25 -2.01
CA GLY A 323 -30.81 6.52 -2.38
C GLY A 323 -30.11 7.50 -1.44
N TRP A 324 -30.74 7.83 -0.30
CA TRP A 324 -30.15 8.70 0.70
C TRP A 324 -29.15 7.96 1.57
N GLN A 325 -28.01 8.58 1.87
CA GLN A 325 -26.98 7.99 2.72
C GLN A 325 -27.44 7.89 4.18
N GLN A 326 -27.28 6.69 4.73
CA GLN A 326 -27.42 6.37 6.14
C GLN A 326 -26.04 6.01 6.72
N GLU A 327 -25.79 6.34 7.98
CA GLU A 327 -24.53 6.15 8.68
C GLU A 327 -24.67 5.17 9.85
N ASP A 328 -23.96 4.04 9.80
CA ASP A 328 -23.88 3.08 10.90
C ASP A 328 -22.50 3.18 11.56
N TYR A 329 -22.47 3.35 12.87
CA TYR A 329 -21.24 3.37 13.67
C TYR A 329 -21.11 2.04 14.40
N LEU A 330 -19.99 1.36 14.21
CA LEU A 330 -19.70 0.08 14.83
C LEU A 330 -18.54 0.23 15.79
N LEU A 331 -18.75 -0.22 17.02
CA LEU A 331 -17.68 -0.26 18.02
C LEU A 331 -16.62 -1.29 17.60
N THR A 332 -15.38 -0.87 17.54
CA THR A 332 -14.25 -1.72 17.18
C THR A 332 -13.82 -2.56 18.37
N ASP A 333 -13.73 -3.87 18.17
CA ASP A 333 -13.20 -4.82 19.14
C ASP A 333 -11.66 -4.79 19.10
N LEU A 334 -11.04 -4.29 20.16
CA LEU A 334 -9.58 -4.15 20.26
C LEU A 334 -8.86 -5.49 20.18
N SER A 335 -9.46 -6.58 20.66
CA SER A 335 -8.85 -7.92 20.62
C SER A 335 -8.67 -8.46 19.19
N LYS A 336 -9.36 -7.85 18.23
CA LYS A 336 -9.32 -8.19 16.80
C LYS A 336 -8.35 -7.33 15.99
N LEU A 337 -7.57 -6.50 16.62
CA LEU A 337 -6.61 -5.61 15.98
C LEU A 337 -5.17 -6.03 16.31
N PRO A 338 -4.19 -5.74 15.44
CA PRO A 338 -2.78 -6.02 15.69
C PRO A 338 -2.17 -4.97 16.64
N MET A 339 -2.86 -4.70 17.75
CA MET A 339 -2.51 -3.66 18.72
C MET A 339 -1.98 -4.27 20.01
N GLU A 340 -0.97 -3.63 20.57
CA GLU A 340 -0.45 -3.93 21.90
C GLU A 340 -0.30 -2.63 22.70
N PRO A 341 -0.35 -2.66 24.05
CA PRO A 341 -0.03 -1.50 24.84
C PRO A 341 1.37 -1.01 24.54
N ALA A 342 1.53 0.30 24.30
CA ALA A 342 2.85 0.90 24.21
C ALA A 342 3.52 0.82 25.59
N ILE A 343 4.78 0.40 25.64
CA ILE A 343 5.53 0.23 26.88
C ILE A 343 6.49 1.41 27.03
N GLY A 344 6.45 2.02 28.22
CA GLY A 344 7.30 3.13 28.61
C GLY A 344 8.74 2.68 28.92
N ALA A 345 9.62 3.66 29.11
CA ALA A 345 10.99 3.42 29.53
C ALA A 345 11.09 2.77 30.92
N ASP A 346 10.04 2.86 31.72
CA ASP A 346 9.89 2.20 33.03
C ASP A 346 9.40 0.74 32.94
N GLY A 347 9.13 0.24 31.74
CA GLY A 347 8.61 -1.10 31.50
C GLY A 347 7.09 -1.26 31.70
N LEU A 348 6.36 -0.18 31.97
CA LEU A 348 4.91 -0.19 32.20
C LEU A 348 4.13 0.32 30.96
N PRO A 349 2.85 -0.05 30.82
CA PRO A 349 1.98 0.52 29.79
C PRO A 349 1.85 2.04 29.92
N VAL A 350 2.07 2.75 28.79
CA VAL A 350 2.02 4.21 28.74
C VAL A 350 0.59 4.71 28.91
N ASN A 351 0.39 5.59 29.87
CA ASN A 351 -0.86 6.32 30.10
C ASN A 351 -0.55 7.82 30.16
N ILE A 352 -1.32 8.60 29.40
CA ILE A 352 -1.14 10.04 29.25
C ILE A 352 -2.21 10.78 30.03
N GLN A 353 -1.80 11.90 30.64
CA GLN A 353 -2.69 12.85 31.28
C GLN A 353 -2.40 14.26 30.75
N ILE A 354 -3.44 15.02 30.49
CA ILE A 354 -3.36 16.44 30.07
C ILE A 354 -4.33 17.23 30.93
N GLU A 355 -3.81 18.18 31.69
CA GLU A 355 -4.59 19.07 32.53
C GLU A 355 -5.25 20.15 31.67
N THR A 356 -6.54 20.42 31.95
CA THR A 356 -7.30 21.54 31.40
C THR A 356 -7.99 22.28 32.53
N ARG A 357 -8.55 23.48 32.29
CA ARG A 357 -9.35 24.19 33.31
C ARG A 357 -10.63 23.44 33.66
N SER A 358 -11.14 22.62 32.74
CA SER A 358 -12.38 21.84 32.92
C SER A 358 -12.15 20.40 33.43
N GLY A 359 -10.90 19.98 33.69
CA GLY A 359 -10.55 18.65 34.17
C GLY A 359 -9.32 18.05 33.55
N VAL A 360 -9.12 16.74 33.71
CA VAL A 360 -7.97 16.03 33.19
C VAL A 360 -8.39 15.08 32.06
N ILE A 361 -7.79 15.24 30.89
CA ILE A 361 -7.90 14.29 29.80
C ILE A 361 -6.96 13.12 30.08
N ARG A 362 -7.45 11.89 29.98
CA ARG A 362 -6.67 10.65 30.16
C ARG A 362 -6.75 9.83 28.88
N ALA A 363 -5.62 9.24 28.50
CA ALA A 363 -5.55 8.35 27.35
C ALA A 363 -4.57 7.20 27.57
N LYS A 364 -4.88 6.03 27.04
CA LYS A 364 -3.96 4.91 26.85
C LYS A 364 -3.23 5.11 25.54
N VAL A 365 -2.05 4.53 25.43
CA VAL A 365 -1.29 4.52 24.18
C VAL A 365 -1.15 3.10 23.68
N TRP A 366 -1.61 2.87 22.47
CA TRP A 366 -1.48 1.60 21.75
C TRP A 366 -0.38 1.69 20.71
N ARG A 367 0.29 0.58 20.47
CA ARG A 367 1.32 0.43 19.42
C ARG A 367 0.86 -0.55 18.36
N ILE A 368 1.05 -0.19 17.09
CA ILE A 368 0.88 -1.06 15.92
C ILE A 368 2.18 -1.06 15.13
N LYS A 369 2.63 -2.23 14.68
CA LYS A 369 3.77 -2.36 13.77
C LYS A 369 3.33 -2.21 12.32
N VAL A 370 3.90 -1.21 11.63
CA VAL A 370 3.71 -0.98 10.19
C VAL A 370 5.07 -1.17 9.52
N GLY A 371 5.44 -2.43 9.25
CA GLY A 371 6.79 -2.78 8.87
C GLY A 371 7.79 -2.41 9.97
N ARG A 372 8.73 -1.52 9.65
CA ARG A 372 9.75 -0.98 10.60
C ARG A 372 9.21 0.13 11.50
N ILE A 373 8.07 0.73 11.12
CA ILE A 373 7.52 1.91 11.79
C ILE A 373 6.62 1.50 12.95
N ASP A 374 6.76 2.18 14.07
CA ASP A 374 5.79 2.15 15.16
C ASP A 374 4.73 3.23 14.93
N LEU A 375 3.47 2.80 14.87
CA LEU A 375 2.32 3.69 14.88
C LEU A 375 1.73 3.70 16.29
N LEU A 376 1.83 4.84 16.96
CA LEU A 376 1.30 5.08 18.29
C LEU A 376 -0.09 5.71 18.18
N LEU A 377 -1.08 5.10 18.81
CA LEU A 377 -2.46 5.55 18.79
C LEU A 377 -2.92 5.90 20.20
N LEU A 378 -3.31 7.16 20.41
CA LEU A 378 -3.84 7.64 21.66
C LEU A 378 -5.36 7.37 21.72
N ASP A 379 -5.79 6.72 22.80
CA ASP A 379 -7.14 6.23 23.02
C ASP A 379 -7.73 6.84 24.29
N SER A 380 -8.70 7.71 24.14
CA SER A 380 -9.46 8.32 25.23
C SER A 380 -10.95 8.06 25.00
N ASP A 381 -11.55 7.25 25.87
CA ASP A 381 -12.90 6.66 25.70
C ASP A 381 -13.97 7.63 25.20
N GLU A 382 -13.98 8.85 25.72
CA GLU A 382 -15.00 9.86 25.39
C GLU A 382 -14.60 10.76 24.21
N ILE A 383 -13.30 11.05 24.06
CA ILE A 383 -12.81 12.05 23.12
C ILE A 383 -12.57 11.44 21.75
N THR A 384 -12.07 10.21 21.73
CA THR A 384 -11.70 9.49 20.49
C THR A 384 -12.75 8.44 20.10
N SER A 385 -14.04 8.67 20.37
CA SER A 385 -15.09 7.75 19.93
C SER A 385 -15.22 7.73 18.40
N ARG A 386 -15.31 8.92 17.76
CA ARG A 386 -15.53 9.07 16.31
C ARG A 386 -14.55 10.01 15.65
N LEU A 387 -14.10 9.61 14.47
CA LEU A 387 -13.33 10.46 13.59
C LEU A 387 -14.21 11.59 13.03
N TYR A 388 -13.79 12.84 13.21
CA TYR A 388 -14.53 14.06 12.83
C TYR A 388 -15.93 14.15 13.46
N GLY A 389 -16.16 13.48 14.56
CA GLY A 389 -17.39 13.58 15.35
C GLY A 389 -17.37 14.77 16.30
N GLY A 390 -18.55 15.08 16.87
CA GLY A 390 -18.70 16.10 17.90
C GLY A 390 -18.70 17.56 17.39
N ASP A 391 -18.65 18.48 18.33
CA ASP A 391 -18.59 19.94 18.13
C ASP A 391 -17.15 20.48 18.24
N GLY A 392 -16.99 21.79 18.28
CA GLY A 392 -15.70 22.45 18.45
C GLY A 392 -14.98 22.07 19.75
N ARG A 393 -15.72 21.74 20.81
CA ARG A 393 -15.17 21.32 22.11
C ARG A 393 -14.53 19.91 22.02
N VAL A 394 -15.19 18.97 21.35
CA VAL A 394 -14.63 17.63 21.10
C VAL A 394 -13.42 17.77 20.19
N ARG A 395 -13.50 18.63 19.17
CA ARG A 395 -12.43 18.85 18.20
C ARG A 395 -11.16 19.35 18.87
N ILE A 396 -11.23 20.41 19.67
CA ILE A 396 -10.02 20.95 20.34
C ILE A 396 -9.39 19.92 21.29
N ARG A 397 -10.22 19.09 21.96
CA ARG A 397 -9.74 18.02 22.85
C ARG A 397 -9.03 16.91 22.08
N GLN A 398 -9.52 16.55 20.89
CA GLN A 398 -8.83 15.61 19.99
C GLN A 398 -7.47 16.16 19.55
N GLU A 399 -7.41 17.41 19.14
CA GLU A 399 -6.18 18.05 18.70
C GLU A 399 -5.17 18.27 19.86
N LEU A 400 -5.67 18.58 21.04
CA LEU A 400 -4.85 18.65 22.24
C LEU A 400 -4.26 17.27 22.61
N LEU A 401 -5.09 16.23 22.54
CA LEU A 401 -4.65 14.86 22.78
C LEU A 401 -3.61 14.42 21.73
N LEU A 402 -3.86 14.69 20.45
CA LEU A 402 -2.92 14.35 19.37
C LEU A 402 -1.58 15.07 19.55
N GLY A 403 -1.60 16.37 19.75
CA GLY A 403 -0.40 17.20 19.85
C GLY A 403 0.32 17.03 21.17
N VAL A 404 -0.26 17.52 22.26
CA VAL A 404 0.34 17.47 23.60
C VAL A 404 0.50 16.03 24.08
N GLY A 405 -0.58 15.24 23.96
CA GLY A 405 -0.56 13.83 24.38
C GLY A 405 0.45 13.00 23.60
N GLY A 406 0.60 13.24 22.30
CA GLY A 406 1.56 12.56 21.46
C GLY A 406 3.01 12.83 21.87
N VAL A 407 3.36 14.09 22.16
CA VAL A 407 4.71 14.44 22.65
C VAL A 407 4.96 13.78 24.01
N ARG A 408 4.02 13.83 24.94
CA ARG A 408 4.13 13.17 26.26
C ARG A 408 4.26 11.64 26.13
N ALA A 409 3.59 11.02 25.15
CA ALA A 409 3.72 9.58 24.89
C ALA A 409 5.14 9.22 24.43
N LEU A 410 5.71 10.00 23.51
CA LEU A 410 7.10 9.81 23.07
C LEU A 410 8.07 9.93 24.23
N ARG A 411 7.94 10.94 25.07
CA ARG A 411 8.78 11.12 26.26
C ARG A 411 8.66 9.95 27.22
N ALA A 412 7.44 9.47 27.51
CA ALA A 412 7.22 8.32 28.39
C ALA A 412 7.87 7.04 27.84
N MET A 413 7.97 6.89 26.52
CA MET A 413 8.66 5.78 25.86
C MET A 413 10.18 5.99 25.75
N GLY A 414 10.73 7.10 26.22
CA GLY A 414 12.14 7.43 26.09
C GLY A 414 12.57 7.82 24.66
N ILE A 415 11.62 8.21 23.83
CA ILE A 415 11.87 8.64 22.43
C ILE A 415 12.01 10.15 22.40
N THR A 416 13.18 10.64 21.98
CA THR A 416 13.43 12.07 21.78
C THR A 416 13.47 12.37 20.27
N PRO A 417 12.44 12.99 19.70
CA PRO A 417 12.45 13.32 18.26
C PRO A 417 13.53 14.33 17.90
N GLY A 418 14.08 14.19 16.70
CA GLY A 418 14.90 15.21 16.06
C GLY A 418 14.08 16.12 15.15
N VAL A 419 12.90 15.64 14.75
CA VAL A 419 11.97 16.35 13.86
C VAL A 419 10.55 16.10 14.31
N PHE A 420 9.73 17.14 14.39
CA PHE A 420 8.29 17.09 14.57
C PHE A 420 7.63 17.41 13.23
N HIS A 421 7.04 16.42 12.57
CA HIS A 421 6.30 16.67 11.34
C HIS A 421 4.79 16.74 11.62
N MET A 422 4.23 17.92 11.49
CA MET A 422 2.80 18.15 11.62
C MET A 422 2.11 17.98 10.24
N ASN A 423 1.37 16.91 10.08
CA ASN A 423 0.58 16.63 8.87
C ASN A 423 -0.80 17.27 9.00
N GLU A 424 -0.94 18.52 8.57
CA GLU A 424 -2.04 19.46 8.76
C GLU A 424 -2.07 20.10 10.17
N GLY A 425 -2.94 21.09 10.37
CA GLY A 425 -3.07 21.84 11.62
C GLY A 425 -3.47 21.04 12.85
N HIS A 426 -4.11 19.90 12.67
CA HIS A 426 -4.69 19.07 13.75
C HIS A 426 -3.71 18.72 14.89
N SER A 427 -2.43 18.71 14.63
CA SER A 427 -1.38 18.39 15.60
C SER A 427 -0.59 19.63 16.07
N GLY A 428 -1.04 20.82 15.73
CA GLY A 428 -0.32 22.08 16.00
C GLY A 428 0.09 22.29 17.46
N PHE A 429 -0.69 21.79 18.42
CA PHE A 429 -0.34 21.88 19.84
C PHE A 429 0.89 21.07 20.26
N ALA A 430 1.38 20.14 19.40
CA ALA A 430 2.60 19.42 19.64
C ALA A 430 3.82 20.34 19.80
N VAL A 431 3.87 21.42 19.05
CA VAL A 431 4.97 22.38 19.13
C VAL A 431 5.00 23.13 20.45
N LEU A 432 3.85 23.42 21.07
CA LEU A 432 3.76 24.07 22.37
C LEU A 432 4.27 23.15 23.50
N GLU A 433 3.92 21.87 23.44
CA GLU A 433 4.43 20.90 24.43
C GLU A 433 5.93 20.64 24.24
N ALA A 434 6.43 20.57 23.01
CA ALA A 434 7.86 20.44 22.74
C ALA A 434 8.64 21.66 23.26
N ILE A 435 8.09 22.86 23.16
CA ILE A 435 8.67 24.07 23.75
C ILE A 435 8.69 23.95 25.28
N ARG A 436 7.57 23.54 25.91
CA ARG A 436 7.47 23.35 27.36
C ARG A 436 8.51 22.33 27.86
N GLU A 437 8.66 21.19 27.18
CA GLU A 437 9.66 20.19 27.55
C GLU A 437 11.07 20.74 27.48
N ARG A 438 11.43 21.45 26.41
CA ARG A 438 12.75 22.08 26.25
C ARG A 438 13.01 23.14 27.32
N MET A 439 12.00 23.96 27.64
CA MET A 439 12.10 24.93 28.74
C MET A 439 12.46 24.23 30.06
N TYR A 440 11.78 23.10 30.35
CA TYR A 440 12.00 22.35 31.57
C TYR A 440 13.38 21.67 31.59
N ASP A 441 13.76 21.00 30.52
CA ASP A 441 14.98 20.20 30.44
C ASP A 441 16.24 21.09 30.41
N GLU A 442 16.18 22.28 29.79
CA GLU A 442 17.33 23.17 29.59
C GLU A 442 17.27 24.45 30.46
N GLY A 443 16.21 24.65 31.25
CA GLY A 443 16.05 25.84 32.10
C GLY A 443 15.84 27.13 31.34
N LEU A 444 15.22 27.05 30.13
CA LEU A 444 15.02 28.19 29.24
C LEU A 444 13.68 28.89 29.48
N THR A 445 13.59 30.18 29.13
CA THR A 445 12.30 30.88 28.98
C THR A 445 11.63 30.48 27.67
N PHE A 446 10.32 30.77 27.51
CA PHE A 446 9.57 30.55 26.29
C PHE A 446 10.27 31.13 25.05
N ASP A 447 10.62 32.41 25.09
CA ASP A 447 11.25 33.12 23.96
C ASP A 447 12.65 32.57 23.63
N GLN A 448 13.34 31.99 24.59
CA GLN A 448 14.62 31.30 24.38
C GLN A 448 14.44 29.90 23.76
N ALA A 449 13.40 29.16 24.15
CA ALA A 449 13.15 27.80 23.67
C ALA A 449 12.56 27.77 22.26
N VAL A 450 11.69 28.73 21.89
CA VAL A 450 11.02 28.81 20.61
C VAL A 450 11.96 28.69 19.39
N PRO A 451 13.08 29.41 19.28
CA PRO A 451 13.97 29.31 18.13
C PRO A 451 14.53 27.89 17.91
N TYR A 452 14.83 27.17 19.01
CA TYR A 452 15.35 25.80 18.92
C TYR A 452 14.29 24.83 18.43
N VAL A 453 13.11 24.81 19.07
CA VAL A 453 12.02 23.91 18.68
C VAL A 453 11.55 24.20 17.25
N LYS A 454 11.43 25.48 16.88
CA LYS A 454 11.06 25.89 15.53
C LYS A 454 11.97 25.27 14.47
N GLN A 455 13.27 25.10 14.72
CA GLN A 455 14.22 24.49 13.78
C GLN A 455 13.93 23.01 13.55
N GLU A 456 13.32 22.32 14.52
CA GLU A 456 13.00 20.90 14.50
C GLU A 456 11.59 20.61 13.94
N VAL A 457 10.79 21.62 13.62
CA VAL A 457 9.39 21.48 13.19
C VAL A 457 9.23 21.64 11.68
N VAL A 458 8.50 20.70 11.07
CA VAL A 458 8.07 20.71 9.66
C VAL A 458 6.55 20.69 9.62
N PHE A 459 5.95 21.55 8.78
CA PHE A 459 4.51 21.67 8.63
C PHE A 459 4.07 21.40 7.20
N THR A 460 3.10 20.50 7.02
CA THR A 460 2.46 20.24 5.72
C THR A 460 1.00 20.64 5.75
N THR A 461 0.58 21.55 4.85
CA THR A 461 -0.83 21.88 4.68
C THR A 461 -1.47 21.14 3.51
N HIS A 462 -2.69 20.64 3.71
CA HIS A 462 -3.49 19.93 2.71
C HIS A 462 -4.76 20.68 2.32
N THR A 463 -5.03 21.82 2.93
CA THR A 463 -6.30 22.54 2.81
C THR A 463 -6.16 23.75 1.91
N PRO A 464 -6.83 23.78 0.72
CA PRO A 464 -6.71 24.86 -0.25
C PRO A 464 -7.74 25.98 -0.05
N VAL A 465 -8.52 25.94 1.04
CA VAL A 465 -9.61 26.91 1.30
C VAL A 465 -9.60 27.40 2.74
N PRO A 466 -9.82 28.70 3.00
CA PRO A 466 -9.78 29.27 4.36
C PRO A 466 -10.75 28.62 5.35
N ALA A 467 -11.95 28.26 4.90
CA ALA A 467 -12.99 27.64 5.73
C ALA A 467 -12.68 26.19 6.20
N GLY A 468 -11.65 25.57 5.62
CA GLY A 468 -11.25 24.21 5.99
C GLY A 468 -10.21 24.14 7.11
N HIS A 469 -9.71 25.28 7.60
CA HIS A 469 -8.75 25.32 8.69
C HIS A 469 -9.46 25.43 10.04
N ASP A 470 -9.06 24.59 11.01
CA ASP A 470 -9.64 24.59 12.35
C ASP A 470 -9.32 25.90 13.07
N ARG A 471 -10.37 26.49 13.66
CA ARG A 471 -10.31 27.74 14.42
C ARG A 471 -11.10 27.60 15.72
N PHE A 472 -10.52 28.11 16.79
CA PHE A 472 -11.09 28.06 18.13
C PHE A 472 -11.22 29.43 18.73
N GLY A 473 -12.32 29.68 19.44
CA GLY A 473 -12.53 30.93 20.19
C GLY A 473 -11.59 31.02 21.38
N ALA A 474 -11.32 32.24 21.83
CA ALA A 474 -10.43 32.50 22.97
C ALA A 474 -10.85 31.77 24.26
N ASP A 475 -12.16 31.65 24.53
CA ASP A 475 -12.69 30.92 25.68
C ASP A 475 -12.32 29.42 25.65
N LEU A 476 -12.43 28.76 24.48
CA LEU A 476 -12.05 27.37 24.30
C LEU A 476 -10.53 27.17 24.45
N ILE A 477 -9.74 28.10 23.95
CA ILE A 477 -8.28 28.10 24.11
C ILE A 477 -7.92 28.24 25.58
N GLU A 478 -8.50 29.20 26.34
CA GLU A 478 -8.23 29.34 27.78
C GLU A 478 -8.68 28.11 28.57
N GLU A 479 -9.86 27.55 28.24
CA GLU A 479 -10.37 26.37 28.94
C GLU A 479 -9.44 25.16 28.78
N HIS A 480 -8.90 24.92 27.57
CA HIS A 480 -8.18 23.71 27.25
C HIS A 480 -6.66 23.85 27.36
N LEU A 481 -6.10 25.01 27.02
CA LEU A 481 -4.66 25.27 27.03
C LEU A 481 -4.21 26.12 28.21
N GLY A 482 -5.11 26.62 29.07
CA GLY A 482 -4.76 27.47 30.21
C GLY A 482 -3.65 26.91 31.10
N PRO A 483 -3.70 25.64 31.55
CA PRO A 483 -2.61 25.04 32.32
C PRO A 483 -1.29 24.94 31.55
N LEU A 484 -1.32 24.60 30.24
CA LEU A 484 -0.14 24.58 29.39
C LEU A 484 0.45 25.98 29.20
N ARG A 485 -0.41 26.99 28.99
CA ARG A 485 0.01 28.40 28.91
C ARG A 485 0.71 28.86 30.17
N ASP A 486 0.16 28.51 31.36
CA ASP A 486 0.80 28.82 32.66
C ASP A 486 2.17 28.16 32.78
N ALA A 487 2.31 26.90 32.33
CA ALA A 487 3.59 26.20 32.30
C ALA A 487 4.60 26.78 31.32
N LEU A 488 4.12 27.40 30.22
CA LEU A 488 4.95 28.15 29.28
C LEU A 488 5.34 29.55 29.79
N GLY A 489 4.71 30.03 30.88
CA GLY A 489 4.99 31.34 31.46
C GLY A 489 4.62 32.51 30.56
N ILE A 490 3.59 32.39 29.71
CA ILE A 490 3.15 33.41 28.78
C ILE A 490 1.72 33.91 29.08
N SER A 491 1.39 35.12 28.65
CA SER A 491 0.04 35.65 28.80
C SER A 491 -0.95 35.01 27.84
N HIS A 492 -2.25 35.16 28.10
CA HIS A 492 -3.32 34.71 27.20
C HIS A 492 -3.21 35.38 25.82
N GLU A 493 -2.94 36.68 25.80
CA GLU A 493 -2.77 37.42 24.56
C GLU A 493 -1.59 36.90 23.74
N ARG A 494 -0.47 36.58 24.41
CA ARG A 494 0.71 36.01 23.76
C ARG A 494 0.41 34.63 23.16
N LEU A 495 -0.34 33.79 23.85
CA LEU A 495 -0.82 32.52 23.32
C LEU A 495 -1.70 32.73 22.08
N MET A 496 -2.70 33.61 22.17
CA MET A 496 -3.62 33.91 21.06
C MET A 496 -2.88 34.46 19.83
N GLU A 497 -1.85 35.30 20.01
CA GLU A 497 -1.00 35.81 18.93
C GLU A 497 -0.35 34.68 18.10
N LEU A 498 -0.01 33.54 18.69
CA LEU A 498 0.60 32.42 17.98
C LEU A 498 -0.33 31.81 16.92
N GLY A 499 -1.64 31.82 17.19
CA GLY A 499 -2.67 31.35 16.25
C GLY A 499 -3.41 32.44 15.49
N SER A 500 -3.10 33.71 15.68
CA SER A 500 -3.84 34.82 15.07
C SER A 500 -3.33 35.16 13.68
N GLU A 501 -4.28 35.41 12.76
CA GLU A 501 -3.99 35.94 11.43
C GLU A 501 -3.70 37.43 11.48
N ALA A 502 -2.86 37.96 10.60
CA ALA A 502 -2.67 39.40 10.40
C ALA A 502 -3.83 39.96 9.58
N GLY A 503 -4.77 40.68 10.22
CA GLY A 503 -5.91 41.33 9.54
C GLY A 503 -7.13 41.56 10.45
N GLU A 504 -8.01 42.46 10.08
CA GLU A 504 -9.08 42.99 10.94
C GLU A 504 -10.28 42.05 11.20
N GLY A 505 -10.37 40.86 10.59
CA GLY A 505 -11.57 40.02 10.66
C GLY A 505 -11.54 38.85 11.64
N HIS A 506 -10.37 38.42 12.12
CA HIS A 506 -10.21 37.18 12.88
C HIS A 506 -9.45 37.33 14.21
N GLN A 507 -9.41 38.54 14.75
CA GLN A 507 -8.59 38.91 15.93
C GLN A 507 -8.84 38.07 17.21
N TRP A 508 -9.96 37.36 17.26
CA TRP A 508 -10.38 36.56 18.45
C TRP A 508 -10.46 35.06 18.21
N GLN A 509 -9.96 34.58 17.06
CA GLN A 509 -9.95 33.17 16.75
C GLN A 509 -8.51 32.63 16.61
N PHE A 510 -8.24 31.54 17.28
CA PHE A 510 -6.97 30.84 17.19
C PHE A 510 -7.03 29.84 16.04
N CYS A 511 -6.22 30.03 14.99
CA CYS A 511 -6.13 29.17 13.82
C CYS A 511 -4.95 28.21 13.98
N MET A 512 -5.23 26.91 13.91
CA MET A 512 -4.24 25.84 14.06
C MET A 512 -3.18 25.87 12.96
N THR A 513 -3.58 26.20 11.73
CA THR A 513 -2.65 26.33 10.59
C THR A 513 -1.69 27.50 10.79
N VAL A 514 -2.18 28.62 11.33
CA VAL A 514 -1.31 29.78 11.63
C VAL A 514 -0.27 29.44 12.69
N LEU A 515 -0.67 28.71 13.74
CA LEU A 515 0.26 28.18 14.72
C LEU A 515 1.37 27.34 14.06
N GLY A 516 0.96 26.38 13.21
CA GLY A 516 1.88 25.51 12.47
C GLY A 516 2.84 26.31 11.56
N LEU A 517 2.32 27.28 10.81
CA LEU A 517 3.13 28.14 9.93
C LEU A 517 4.13 29.01 10.69
N LYS A 518 3.71 29.61 11.81
CA LYS A 518 4.57 30.49 12.63
C LYS A 518 5.69 29.77 13.33
N LEU A 519 5.42 28.55 13.83
CA LEU A 519 6.34 27.79 14.65
C LEU A 519 7.02 26.62 13.93
N SER A 520 6.97 26.58 12.61
CA SER A 520 7.75 25.63 11.82
C SER A 520 8.97 26.27 11.17
N ARG A 521 10.02 25.48 11.01
CA ARG A 521 11.19 25.82 10.22
C ARG A 521 10.83 25.96 8.74
N ARG A 522 10.00 25.03 8.25
CA ARG A 522 9.60 24.93 6.86
C ARG A 522 8.16 24.46 6.76
N ALA A 523 7.42 25.11 5.88
CA ALA A 523 6.08 24.70 5.51
C ALA A 523 6.03 24.31 4.03
N ASN A 524 5.24 23.29 3.70
CA ASN A 524 5.01 22.87 2.33
C ASN A 524 3.54 22.56 2.05
N ALA A 525 3.15 22.85 0.82
CA ALA A 525 1.92 22.37 0.20
C ALA A 525 2.17 21.02 -0.50
N VAL A 526 1.11 20.40 -1.01
CA VAL A 526 1.11 19.00 -1.49
C VAL A 526 0.98 18.85 -3.01
N SER A 527 1.09 19.95 -3.74
CA SER A 527 1.29 20.04 -5.19
C SER A 527 1.84 21.40 -5.57
N SER A 528 2.38 21.52 -6.78
CA SER A 528 2.90 22.80 -7.29
C SER A 528 1.82 23.90 -7.29
N LEU A 529 0.62 23.58 -7.81
CA LEU A 529 -0.50 24.52 -7.82
C LEU A 529 -0.96 24.88 -6.41
N HIS A 530 -1.05 23.88 -5.51
CA HIS A 530 -1.42 24.13 -4.12
C HIS A 530 -0.40 25.03 -3.41
N GLY A 531 0.88 24.93 -3.76
CA GLY A 531 1.90 25.88 -3.29
C GLY A 531 1.60 27.34 -3.67
N VAL A 532 1.14 27.58 -4.90
CA VAL A 532 0.70 28.90 -5.34
C VAL A 532 -0.53 29.38 -4.55
N VAL A 533 -1.54 28.52 -4.40
CA VAL A 533 -2.78 28.81 -3.65
C VAL A 533 -2.47 29.10 -2.19
N SER A 534 -1.63 28.30 -1.55
CA SER A 534 -1.27 28.47 -0.12
C SER A 534 -0.49 29.76 0.12
N ARG A 535 0.45 30.13 -0.75
CA ARG A 535 1.15 31.43 -0.63
C ARG A 535 0.23 32.62 -0.83
N ALA A 536 -0.79 32.50 -1.68
CA ALA A 536 -1.81 33.54 -1.83
C ALA A 536 -2.73 33.63 -0.59
N MET A 537 -3.02 32.51 0.05
CA MET A 537 -3.82 32.44 1.28
C MET A 537 -3.05 32.97 2.51
N TRP A 538 -1.75 32.72 2.57
CA TRP A 538 -0.87 33.10 3.68
C TRP A 538 0.26 34.03 3.20
N PRO A 539 -0.04 35.30 2.89
CA PRO A 539 0.96 36.24 2.38
C PRO A 539 2.13 36.43 3.34
N GLY A 540 3.35 36.44 2.80
CA GLY A 540 4.56 36.63 3.60
C GLY A 540 5.11 35.33 4.26
N VAL A 541 4.39 34.19 4.16
CA VAL A 541 4.90 32.89 4.65
C VAL A 541 5.56 32.12 3.49
N PRO A 542 6.82 31.70 3.63
CA PRO A 542 7.50 30.93 2.59
C PRO A 542 7.01 29.48 2.58
N ILE A 543 6.00 29.19 1.76
CA ILE A 543 5.43 27.84 1.61
C ILE A 543 5.98 27.21 0.31
N GLY A 544 6.78 26.16 0.45
CA GLY A 544 7.23 25.33 -0.66
C GLY A 544 6.16 24.34 -1.12
N HIS A 545 6.55 23.33 -1.90
CA HIS A 545 5.70 22.18 -2.15
C HIS A 545 6.53 20.88 -2.23
N ILE A 546 5.93 19.80 -1.78
CA ILE A 546 6.35 18.43 -2.03
C ILE A 546 5.09 17.71 -2.52
N THR A 547 5.07 17.39 -3.82
CA THR A 547 3.88 16.79 -4.41
C THR A 547 3.64 15.40 -3.86
N ASN A 548 2.39 15.12 -3.46
CA ASN A 548 1.99 13.83 -2.93
C ASN A 548 2.29 12.70 -3.89
N GLY A 549 2.52 11.51 -3.33
CA GLY A 549 2.67 10.25 -4.03
C GLY A 549 1.90 9.14 -3.33
N VAL A 550 1.83 7.97 -3.97
CA VAL A 550 1.12 6.78 -3.48
C VAL A 550 2.08 5.62 -3.29
N HIS A 551 1.83 4.80 -2.28
CA HIS A 551 2.65 3.63 -1.98
C HIS A 551 2.43 2.53 -3.03
N VAL A 552 3.42 2.29 -3.88
CA VAL A 552 3.29 1.40 -5.05
C VAL A 552 2.80 -0.01 -4.68
N PRO A 553 3.40 -0.72 -3.72
CA PRO A 553 2.97 -2.09 -3.41
C PRO A 553 1.54 -2.20 -2.88
N THR A 554 1.00 -1.15 -2.24
CA THR A 554 -0.39 -1.14 -1.76
C THR A 554 -1.40 -1.06 -2.89
N TRP A 555 -1.11 -0.30 -3.97
CA TRP A 555 -2.09 0.06 -4.99
C TRP A 555 -1.90 -0.65 -6.32
N LEU A 556 -0.70 -1.17 -6.59
CA LEU A 556 -0.39 -1.95 -7.78
C LEU A 556 -1.05 -3.34 -7.70
N ALA A 557 -1.72 -3.74 -8.77
CA ALA A 557 -2.31 -5.07 -8.85
C ALA A 557 -1.23 -6.16 -8.94
N PRO A 558 -1.45 -7.35 -8.33
CA PRO A 558 -0.49 -8.44 -8.38
C PRO A 558 -0.12 -8.87 -9.81
N GLN A 559 -1.06 -8.79 -10.75
CA GLN A 559 -0.84 -9.12 -12.16
C GLN A 559 0.11 -8.09 -12.82
N MET A 560 -0.08 -6.80 -12.54
CA MET A 560 0.81 -5.74 -13.02
C MET A 560 2.17 -5.81 -12.35
N TYR A 561 2.23 -6.16 -11.05
CA TYR A 561 3.49 -6.36 -10.35
C TYR A 561 4.35 -7.43 -11.05
N ARG A 562 3.77 -8.61 -11.34
CA ARG A 562 4.46 -9.67 -12.08
C ARG A 562 4.86 -9.25 -13.50
N LEU A 563 4.04 -8.42 -14.17
CA LEU A 563 4.40 -7.88 -15.47
C LEU A 563 5.63 -6.97 -15.37
N TYR A 564 5.68 -6.12 -14.36
CA TYR A 564 6.82 -5.23 -14.12
C TYR A 564 8.09 -5.98 -13.71
N ASP A 565 8.00 -7.03 -12.89
CA ASP A 565 9.14 -7.89 -12.55
C ASP A 565 9.85 -8.45 -13.79
N ARG A 566 9.08 -8.82 -14.81
CA ARG A 566 9.66 -9.36 -16.06
C ARG A 566 10.34 -8.32 -16.94
N HIS A 567 9.89 -7.08 -16.91
CA HIS A 567 10.30 -6.05 -17.87
C HIS A 567 11.14 -4.93 -17.25
N LEU A 568 11.02 -4.65 -15.96
CA LEU A 568 11.79 -3.62 -15.26
C LEU A 568 12.98 -4.19 -14.48
N GLY A 569 13.03 -5.53 -14.30
CA GLY A 569 14.05 -6.22 -13.50
C GLY A 569 13.56 -6.54 -12.09
N ALA A 570 14.11 -7.59 -11.46
CA ALA A 570 13.64 -8.13 -10.18
C ALA A 570 13.67 -7.11 -9.02
N ASP A 571 14.57 -6.14 -9.06
CA ASP A 571 14.76 -5.15 -7.99
C ASP A 571 14.11 -3.79 -8.29
N TRP A 572 13.25 -3.70 -9.32
CA TRP A 572 12.64 -2.44 -9.74
C TRP A 572 11.92 -1.72 -8.59
N HIS A 573 11.29 -2.47 -7.71
CA HIS A 573 10.52 -1.96 -6.58
C HIS A 573 11.39 -1.22 -5.55
N LEU A 574 12.69 -1.57 -5.43
CA LEU A 574 13.66 -0.86 -4.57
C LEU A 574 14.10 0.48 -5.17
N HIS A 575 13.86 0.68 -6.46
CA HIS A 575 14.24 1.84 -7.24
C HIS A 575 13.04 2.54 -7.89
N SER A 576 11.86 2.34 -7.34
CA SER A 576 10.59 2.82 -7.91
C SER A 576 10.53 4.34 -8.11
N GLY A 577 11.31 5.12 -7.35
CA GLY A 577 11.45 6.57 -7.49
C GLY A 577 12.41 7.03 -8.61
N GLU A 578 13.05 6.12 -9.34
CA GLU A 578 14.00 6.44 -10.39
C GLU A 578 13.37 6.34 -11.80
N SER A 579 13.36 7.42 -12.56
CA SER A 579 12.71 7.48 -13.89
C SER A 579 13.23 6.43 -14.87
N ARG A 580 14.55 6.15 -14.85
CA ARG A 580 15.21 5.21 -15.77
C ARG A 580 14.66 3.78 -15.68
N ILE A 581 14.21 3.36 -14.48
CA ILE A 581 13.65 2.03 -14.26
C ILE A 581 12.37 1.85 -15.09
N TRP A 582 11.54 2.88 -15.12
CA TRP A 582 10.26 2.86 -15.82
C TRP A 582 10.38 2.97 -17.34
N GLU A 583 11.56 3.21 -17.89
CA GLU A 583 11.78 3.16 -19.34
C GLU A 583 11.54 1.76 -19.92
N GLY A 584 11.74 0.71 -19.13
CA GLY A 584 11.45 -0.68 -19.48
C GLY A 584 9.97 -0.95 -19.82
N ILE A 585 9.04 -0.08 -19.43
CA ILE A 585 7.61 -0.17 -19.77
C ILE A 585 7.38 -0.17 -21.30
N GLU A 586 8.21 0.51 -22.07
CA GLU A 586 8.09 0.51 -23.54
C GLU A 586 8.36 -0.88 -24.16
N ASN A 587 9.10 -1.75 -23.47
CA ASN A 587 9.45 -3.09 -23.93
C ASN A 587 8.33 -4.13 -23.67
N ILE A 588 7.31 -3.78 -22.89
CA ILE A 588 6.16 -4.67 -22.66
C ILE A 588 5.42 -4.86 -23.99
N ASP A 589 5.10 -6.10 -24.33
CA ASP A 589 4.24 -6.38 -25.49
C ASP A 589 2.87 -5.73 -25.32
N ASP A 590 2.34 -5.15 -26.38
CA ASP A 590 1.07 -4.45 -26.36
C ASP A 590 -0.11 -5.38 -26.01
N GLY A 591 -0.09 -6.61 -26.53
CA GLY A 591 -1.11 -7.62 -26.22
C GLY A 591 -1.04 -8.03 -24.76
N GLU A 592 0.16 -8.29 -24.22
CA GLU A 592 0.37 -8.68 -22.83
C GLU A 592 -0.13 -7.61 -21.86
N LEU A 593 0.19 -6.33 -22.10
CA LEU A 593 -0.30 -5.22 -21.28
C LEU A 593 -1.82 -5.11 -21.35
N TRP A 594 -2.38 -5.22 -22.55
CA TRP A 594 -3.82 -5.10 -22.76
C TRP A 594 -4.61 -6.24 -22.13
N GLU A 595 -4.17 -7.48 -22.29
CA GLU A 595 -4.79 -8.66 -21.67
C GLU A 595 -4.73 -8.61 -20.16
N THR A 596 -3.59 -8.17 -19.60
CA THR A 596 -3.45 -7.95 -18.15
C THR A 596 -4.48 -6.93 -17.66
N HIS A 597 -4.63 -5.81 -18.34
CA HIS A 597 -5.62 -4.79 -18.00
C HIS A 597 -7.06 -5.31 -18.11
N LEU A 598 -7.40 -6.05 -19.16
CA LEU A 598 -8.73 -6.67 -19.31
C LEU A 598 -9.04 -7.68 -18.21
N SER A 599 -8.05 -8.43 -17.75
CA SER A 599 -8.20 -9.34 -16.60
C SER A 599 -8.53 -8.58 -15.31
N LEU A 600 -7.84 -7.46 -15.05
CA LEU A 600 -8.12 -6.59 -13.91
C LEU A 600 -9.52 -5.96 -14.00
N LYS A 601 -9.92 -5.50 -15.16
CA LYS A 601 -11.25 -4.97 -15.42
C LYS A 601 -12.34 -6.02 -15.17
N SER A 602 -12.14 -7.25 -15.65
CA SER A 602 -13.05 -8.36 -15.39
C SER A 602 -13.18 -8.65 -13.90
N THR A 603 -12.08 -8.60 -13.17
CA THR A 603 -12.05 -8.75 -11.70
C THR A 603 -12.84 -7.63 -11.01
N LEU A 604 -12.66 -6.38 -11.42
CA LEU A 604 -13.44 -5.24 -10.93
C LEU A 604 -14.94 -5.46 -11.18
N ILE A 605 -15.34 -5.82 -12.42
CA ILE A 605 -16.76 -5.99 -12.77
C ILE A 605 -17.39 -7.09 -11.93
N GLN A 606 -16.70 -8.22 -11.71
CA GLN A 606 -17.19 -9.29 -10.84
C GLN A 606 -17.35 -8.81 -9.39
N PHE A 607 -16.40 -8.02 -8.89
CA PHE A 607 -16.47 -7.41 -7.57
C PHE A 607 -17.69 -6.48 -7.45
N VAL A 608 -17.88 -5.59 -8.43
CA VAL A 608 -19.00 -4.63 -8.44
C VAL A 608 -20.34 -5.35 -8.50
N ARG A 609 -20.48 -6.40 -9.34
CA ARG A 609 -21.69 -7.22 -9.43
C ARG A 609 -22.06 -7.87 -8.09
N ARG A 610 -21.09 -8.49 -7.41
CA ARG A 610 -21.33 -9.07 -6.09
C ARG A 610 -21.80 -8.00 -5.10
N ARG A 611 -21.11 -6.88 -5.02
CA ARG A 611 -21.49 -5.77 -4.13
C ARG A 611 -22.86 -5.23 -4.45
N ALA A 612 -23.23 -5.10 -5.73
CA ALA A 612 -24.55 -4.63 -6.15
C ALA A 612 -25.67 -5.62 -5.76
N VAL A 613 -25.41 -6.92 -5.87
CA VAL A 613 -26.33 -7.98 -5.43
C VAL A 613 -26.50 -7.92 -3.90
N ASP A 614 -25.42 -7.91 -3.13
CA ASP A 614 -25.45 -7.83 -1.66
C ASP A 614 -26.21 -6.58 -1.17
N GLN A 615 -26.03 -5.45 -1.84
CA GLN A 615 -26.73 -4.19 -1.57
C GLN A 615 -28.22 -4.31 -1.85
N ALA A 616 -28.61 -4.94 -2.96
CA ALA A 616 -30.00 -5.13 -3.34
C ALA A 616 -30.73 -6.13 -2.43
N GLU A 617 -30.08 -7.23 -2.08
CA GLU A 617 -30.60 -8.22 -1.11
C GLU A 617 -30.86 -7.57 0.25
N ARG A 618 -29.90 -6.78 0.74
CA ARG A 618 -30.05 -6.03 1.99
C ARG A 618 -31.23 -5.06 1.96
N ARG A 619 -31.51 -4.43 0.81
CA ARG A 619 -32.67 -3.55 0.63
C ARG A 619 -33.98 -4.29 0.39
N GLY A 620 -33.95 -5.63 0.26
CA GLY A 620 -35.14 -6.44 -0.03
C GLY A 620 -35.69 -6.22 -1.44
N GLU A 621 -34.82 -5.96 -2.43
CA GLU A 621 -35.23 -5.77 -3.82
C GLU A 621 -35.77 -7.07 -4.43
N SER A 622 -36.54 -6.95 -5.51
CA SER A 622 -37.15 -8.12 -6.16
C SER A 622 -36.11 -9.07 -6.76
N PRO A 623 -36.40 -10.39 -6.88
CA PRO A 623 -35.53 -11.35 -7.52
C PRO A 623 -35.11 -10.95 -8.95
N GLU A 624 -35.98 -10.30 -9.69
CA GLU A 624 -35.70 -9.80 -11.04
C GLU A 624 -34.66 -8.67 -11.01
N SER A 625 -34.74 -7.77 -10.00
CA SER A 625 -33.76 -6.72 -9.79
C SER A 625 -32.40 -7.30 -9.44
N ILE A 626 -32.34 -8.26 -8.52
CA ILE A 626 -31.14 -8.97 -8.11
C ILE A 626 -30.49 -9.70 -9.31
N GLN A 627 -31.31 -10.41 -10.10
CA GLN A 627 -30.82 -11.09 -11.31
C GLN A 627 -30.27 -10.11 -12.35
N ARG A 628 -30.88 -8.95 -12.54
CA ARG A 628 -30.37 -7.90 -13.42
C ARG A 628 -29.03 -7.38 -12.91
N LEU A 629 -28.90 -7.08 -11.61
CA LEU A 629 -27.68 -6.57 -10.99
C LEU A 629 -26.52 -7.55 -11.05
N SER A 630 -26.78 -8.86 -11.05
CA SER A 630 -25.73 -9.87 -11.24
C SER A 630 -25.08 -9.85 -12.65
N ARG A 631 -25.65 -9.11 -13.60
CA ARG A 631 -25.22 -9.03 -15.01
C ARG A 631 -24.89 -7.61 -15.47
N VAL A 632 -25.02 -6.59 -14.58
CA VAL A 632 -24.69 -5.19 -14.91
C VAL A 632 -23.24 -5.05 -15.36
N LEU A 633 -22.98 -4.06 -16.16
CA LEU A 633 -21.68 -3.73 -16.75
C LEU A 633 -21.15 -4.84 -17.69
N SER A 634 -20.46 -4.42 -18.73
CA SER A 634 -19.84 -5.33 -19.70
C SER A 634 -18.31 -5.22 -19.62
N PRO A 635 -17.55 -6.34 -19.65
CA PRO A 635 -16.10 -6.29 -19.74
C PRO A 635 -15.57 -5.55 -20.98
N ASP A 636 -16.34 -5.55 -22.06
CA ASP A 636 -15.94 -4.95 -23.33
C ASP A 636 -16.24 -3.43 -23.44
N ALA A 637 -17.12 -2.93 -22.56
CA ALA A 637 -17.48 -1.51 -22.56
C ALA A 637 -16.42 -0.64 -21.89
N LEU A 638 -16.23 0.58 -22.40
CA LEU A 638 -15.37 1.58 -21.76
C LEU A 638 -15.89 1.87 -20.34
N THR A 639 -15.07 1.58 -19.34
CA THR A 639 -15.43 1.70 -17.91
C THR A 639 -14.78 2.92 -17.28
N ILE A 640 -15.61 3.86 -16.86
CA ILE A 640 -15.18 5.10 -16.18
C ILE A 640 -15.47 4.98 -14.69
N GLY A 641 -14.45 5.16 -13.86
CA GLY A 641 -14.56 5.16 -12.40
C GLY A 641 -14.54 6.56 -11.81
N PHE A 642 -15.39 6.77 -10.81
CA PHE A 642 -15.38 7.96 -9.95
C PHE A 642 -15.53 7.52 -8.50
N ALA A 643 -14.50 7.68 -7.69
CA ALA A 643 -14.59 7.35 -6.27
C ALA A 643 -13.88 8.42 -5.41
N ARG A 644 -14.69 9.25 -4.78
CA ARG A 644 -14.23 10.41 -4.02
C ARG A 644 -15.22 10.71 -2.89
N ARG A 645 -14.79 11.48 -1.90
CA ARG A 645 -15.73 12.09 -0.94
C ARG A 645 -16.76 12.93 -1.70
N PHE A 646 -18.04 12.68 -1.45
CA PHE A 646 -19.12 13.47 -2.01
C PHE A 646 -19.20 14.82 -1.30
N ALA A 647 -18.53 15.81 -1.87
CA ALA A 647 -18.58 17.21 -1.48
C ALA A 647 -18.86 18.04 -2.76
N THR A 648 -19.59 19.13 -2.63
CA THR A 648 -20.08 19.91 -3.78
C THR A 648 -18.99 20.34 -4.76
N TYR A 649 -17.78 20.70 -4.26
CA TYR A 649 -16.67 21.09 -5.13
C TYR A 649 -16.05 19.94 -5.94
N LYS A 650 -16.25 18.68 -5.52
CA LYS A 650 -15.81 17.49 -6.28
C LYS A 650 -16.69 17.22 -7.48
N ARG A 651 -17.90 17.77 -7.52
CA ARG A 651 -18.84 17.80 -8.65
C ARG A 651 -19.10 16.42 -9.27
N ALA A 652 -19.39 15.40 -8.44
CA ALA A 652 -19.73 14.06 -8.94
C ALA A 652 -20.87 14.08 -9.98
N ASN A 653 -21.78 15.04 -9.84
CA ASN A 653 -22.93 15.24 -10.74
C ASN A 653 -22.63 16.15 -11.96
N LEU A 654 -21.38 16.55 -12.20
CA LEU A 654 -21.05 17.39 -13.38
C LEU A 654 -21.45 16.71 -14.70
N ILE A 655 -21.33 15.40 -14.75
CA ILE A 655 -21.73 14.57 -15.90
C ILE A 655 -23.25 14.58 -16.13
N LEU A 656 -24.07 14.92 -15.13
CA LEU A 656 -25.54 14.96 -15.23
C LEU A 656 -26.07 16.27 -15.79
N ARG A 657 -25.24 17.30 -15.99
CA ARG A 657 -25.67 18.60 -16.53
C ARG A 657 -26.25 18.48 -17.96
N ASP A 658 -25.92 17.43 -18.67
CA ASP A 658 -26.49 17.13 -20.01
C ASP A 658 -26.90 15.64 -20.05
N ILE A 659 -28.06 15.37 -19.48
CA ILE A 659 -28.57 14.01 -19.34
C ILE A 659 -28.91 13.35 -20.69
N GLU A 660 -29.25 14.14 -21.70
CA GLU A 660 -29.55 13.65 -23.06
C GLU A 660 -28.28 13.15 -23.72
N LYS A 661 -27.21 13.93 -23.67
CA LYS A 661 -25.89 13.50 -24.17
C LYS A 661 -25.39 12.29 -23.43
N LEU A 662 -25.54 12.27 -22.09
CA LEU A 662 -25.15 11.13 -21.28
C LEU A 662 -25.91 9.88 -21.74
N GLY A 663 -27.23 9.97 -21.89
CA GLY A 663 -28.07 8.87 -22.36
C GLY A 663 -27.68 8.35 -23.76
N SER A 664 -27.39 9.26 -24.68
CA SER A 664 -26.96 8.87 -26.05
C SER A 664 -25.59 8.16 -26.02
N MET A 665 -24.65 8.61 -25.16
CA MET A 665 -23.32 8.05 -25.04
C MET A 665 -23.31 6.65 -24.41
N VAL A 666 -24.03 6.44 -23.31
CA VAL A 666 -24.05 5.14 -22.62
C VAL A 666 -24.83 4.07 -23.35
N ASN A 667 -25.77 4.46 -24.21
CA ASN A 667 -26.60 3.56 -24.99
C ASN A 667 -26.14 3.41 -26.46
N ASP A 668 -24.96 3.95 -26.83
CA ASP A 668 -24.39 3.66 -28.17
C ASP A 668 -24.03 2.16 -28.24
N PRO A 669 -24.70 1.39 -29.15
CA PRO A 669 -24.48 -0.05 -29.21
C PRO A 669 -23.10 -0.44 -29.77
N LYS A 670 -22.42 0.48 -30.45
CA LYS A 670 -21.10 0.26 -31.05
C LYS A 670 -19.97 0.67 -30.13
N ARG A 671 -20.21 1.64 -29.25
CA ARG A 671 -19.20 2.23 -28.41
C ARG A 671 -19.75 2.49 -26.99
N PRO A 672 -20.25 1.45 -26.29
CA PRO A 672 -20.93 1.61 -25.02
C PRO A 672 -19.98 2.15 -23.93
N VAL A 673 -20.46 3.07 -23.12
CA VAL A 673 -19.75 3.63 -21.96
C VAL A 673 -20.53 3.28 -20.71
N GLN A 674 -19.81 2.94 -19.64
CA GLN A 674 -20.39 2.61 -18.35
C GLN A 674 -19.63 3.25 -17.20
N PHE A 675 -20.29 3.43 -16.06
CA PHE A 675 -19.78 4.17 -14.93
C PHE A 675 -19.84 3.37 -13.62
N VAL A 676 -18.79 3.43 -12.82
CA VAL A 676 -18.78 2.93 -11.45
C VAL A 676 -18.47 4.09 -10.52
N PHE A 677 -19.42 4.38 -9.65
CA PHE A 677 -19.30 5.40 -8.62
C PHE A 677 -19.13 4.76 -7.24
N ALA A 678 -18.34 5.38 -6.38
CA ALA A 678 -18.22 5.05 -4.97
C ALA A 678 -17.84 6.30 -4.17
N GLY A 679 -18.04 6.25 -2.85
CA GLY A 679 -17.63 7.35 -1.97
C GLY A 679 -18.68 7.68 -0.94
N LYS A 680 -18.25 8.43 0.07
CA LYS A 680 -19.08 8.83 1.22
C LYS A 680 -19.22 10.35 1.26
N ALA A 681 -20.40 10.86 1.60
CA ALA A 681 -20.58 12.24 2.04
C ALA A 681 -20.28 12.35 3.53
N HIS A 682 -19.76 13.48 4.00
CA HIS A 682 -19.63 13.69 5.43
C HIS A 682 -21.03 13.65 6.09
N PRO A 683 -21.20 13.06 7.29
CA PRO A 683 -22.53 12.92 7.93
C PRO A 683 -23.33 14.22 8.04
N ARG A 684 -22.66 15.36 8.17
CA ARG A 684 -23.28 16.70 8.25
C ARG A 684 -23.31 17.47 6.91
N ASP A 685 -22.84 16.87 5.82
CA ASP A 685 -22.82 17.50 4.49
C ASP A 685 -24.09 17.12 3.71
N GLU A 686 -25.23 17.74 4.05
CA GLU A 686 -26.50 17.53 3.38
C GLU A 686 -26.44 17.78 1.86
N PRO A 687 -25.78 18.87 1.38
CA PRO A 687 -25.59 19.07 -0.05
C PRO A 687 -24.80 17.94 -0.72
N GLY A 688 -23.74 17.44 -0.06
CA GLY A 688 -22.97 16.31 -0.55
C GLY A 688 -23.77 15.02 -0.63
N LYS A 689 -24.64 14.75 0.38
CA LYS A 689 -25.60 13.63 0.36
C LYS A 689 -26.62 13.76 -0.78
N GLY A 690 -27.08 15.00 -1.08
CA GLY A 690 -27.95 15.28 -2.22
C GLY A 690 -27.30 14.90 -3.55
N VAL A 691 -26.04 15.31 -3.78
CA VAL A 691 -25.29 14.92 -4.98
C VAL A 691 -25.14 13.39 -5.08
N LEU A 692 -24.89 12.71 -3.96
CA LEU A 692 -24.81 11.26 -3.93
C LEU A 692 -26.15 10.62 -4.32
N GLN A 693 -27.27 11.15 -3.80
CA GLN A 693 -28.60 10.67 -4.13
C GLN A 693 -28.93 10.84 -5.61
N GLU A 694 -28.54 11.97 -6.23
CA GLU A 694 -28.72 12.19 -7.67
C GLU A 694 -28.02 11.09 -8.49
N ILE A 695 -26.78 10.74 -8.13
CA ILE A 695 -26.04 9.66 -8.79
C ILE A 695 -26.70 8.30 -8.55
N ALA A 696 -27.12 8.01 -7.32
CA ALA A 696 -27.76 6.75 -6.98
C ALA A 696 -29.12 6.56 -7.69
N ALA A 697 -29.82 7.64 -8.01
CA ALA A 697 -31.07 7.61 -8.75
C ALA A 697 -30.90 7.03 -10.16
N LEU A 698 -29.75 7.22 -10.82
CA LEU A 698 -29.49 6.69 -12.15
C LEU A 698 -29.57 5.15 -12.22
N MET A 699 -29.23 4.46 -11.14
CA MET A 699 -29.33 2.99 -11.09
C MET A 699 -30.76 2.48 -11.22
N ARG A 700 -31.76 3.34 -10.99
CA ARG A 700 -33.20 3.00 -11.09
C ARG A 700 -33.82 3.49 -12.38
N ASP A 701 -33.18 4.43 -13.06
CA ASP A 701 -33.64 4.90 -14.34
C ASP A 701 -33.39 3.83 -15.42
N ARG A 702 -34.42 3.43 -16.16
CA ARG A 702 -34.34 2.37 -17.19
C ARG A 702 -33.28 2.64 -18.25
N GLN A 703 -32.99 3.91 -18.53
CA GLN A 703 -32.01 4.32 -19.54
C GLN A 703 -30.57 4.06 -19.05
N PHE A 704 -30.34 4.08 -17.72
CA PHE A 704 -29.01 4.05 -17.11
C PHE A 704 -28.74 2.82 -16.26
N ALA A 705 -29.77 2.09 -15.82
CA ALA A 705 -29.71 1.07 -14.77
C ALA A 705 -28.68 -0.06 -14.97
N GLU A 706 -28.31 -0.35 -16.21
CA GLU A 706 -27.29 -1.37 -16.54
C GLU A 706 -25.89 -0.77 -16.76
N LYS A 707 -25.81 0.55 -16.82
CA LYS A 707 -24.58 1.31 -17.19
C LYS A 707 -24.00 2.10 -16.02
N PHE A 708 -24.76 2.29 -14.95
CA PHE A 708 -24.34 3.01 -13.75
C PHE A 708 -24.47 2.11 -12.53
N VAL A 709 -23.38 1.98 -11.76
CA VAL A 709 -23.40 1.29 -10.47
C VAL A 709 -22.76 2.17 -9.42
N PHE A 710 -23.46 2.33 -8.29
CA PHE A 710 -22.90 2.93 -7.08
C PHE A 710 -22.50 1.83 -6.11
N VAL A 711 -21.23 1.76 -5.76
CA VAL A 711 -20.71 0.83 -4.77
C VAL A 711 -20.72 1.51 -3.40
N GLU A 712 -21.58 1.02 -2.51
CA GLU A 712 -21.72 1.53 -1.16
C GLU A 712 -20.51 1.16 -0.29
N ASP A 713 -20.34 1.91 0.80
CA ASP A 713 -19.34 1.70 1.83
C ASP A 713 -17.91 1.69 1.29
N TYR A 714 -17.54 2.79 0.60
CA TYR A 714 -16.18 2.98 0.10
C TYR A 714 -15.14 2.91 1.21
N ASP A 715 -14.14 2.08 1.01
CA ASP A 715 -12.96 1.89 1.85
C ASP A 715 -11.70 1.66 0.99
N ILE A 716 -10.57 1.35 1.61
CA ILE A 716 -9.31 1.07 0.90
C ILE A 716 -9.47 -0.12 -0.05
N ASN A 717 -10.22 -1.17 0.33
CA ASN A 717 -10.44 -2.34 -0.51
C ASN A 717 -11.25 -2.01 -1.77
N VAL A 718 -12.39 -1.30 -1.62
CA VAL A 718 -13.17 -0.82 -2.77
C VAL A 718 -12.32 0.09 -3.65
N GLY A 719 -11.54 0.99 -3.04
CA GLY A 719 -10.62 1.86 -3.74
C GLY A 719 -9.60 1.09 -4.57
N ARG A 720 -9.03 0.02 -4.00
CA ARG A 720 -8.05 -0.86 -4.65
C ARG A 720 -8.62 -1.53 -5.90
N PHE A 721 -9.81 -2.13 -5.82
CA PHE A 721 -10.46 -2.72 -6.99
C PHE A 721 -10.73 -1.70 -8.09
N LEU A 722 -11.21 -0.51 -7.73
CA LEU A 722 -11.53 0.53 -8.70
C LEU A 722 -10.28 1.03 -9.43
N VAL A 723 -9.22 1.41 -8.70
CA VAL A 723 -7.99 1.96 -9.32
C VAL A 723 -7.22 0.91 -10.13
N GLN A 724 -7.43 -0.38 -9.87
CA GLN A 724 -6.81 -1.47 -10.62
C GLN A 724 -7.56 -1.83 -11.90
N GLY A 725 -8.89 -1.67 -11.94
CA GLY A 725 -9.70 -2.25 -13.01
C GLY A 725 -10.45 -1.28 -13.92
N VAL A 726 -10.45 0.03 -13.67
CA VAL A 726 -11.10 0.99 -14.57
C VAL A 726 -10.21 1.35 -15.76
N ASP A 727 -10.85 1.63 -16.91
CA ASP A 727 -10.13 2.15 -18.07
C ASP A 727 -9.80 3.64 -17.91
N VAL A 728 -10.73 4.40 -17.33
CA VAL A 728 -10.63 5.84 -17.13
C VAL A 728 -11.00 6.22 -15.72
N TRP A 729 -10.21 7.10 -15.12
CA TRP A 729 -10.49 7.72 -13.83
C TRP A 729 -10.95 9.16 -14.02
N LEU A 730 -12.21 9.41 -13.70
CA LEU A 730 -12.81 10.74 -13.78
C LEU A 730 -12.50 11.54 -12.52
N ASN A 731 -11.94 12.73 -12.70
CA ASN A 731 -11.61 13.65 -11.62
C ASN A 731 -11.94 15.09 -12.05
N ASN A 732 -13.05 15.64 -11.57
CA ASN A 732 -13.58 16.91 -12.03
C ASN A 732 -13.82 17.92 -10.90
N PRO A 733 -12.82 18.17 -10.01
CA PRO A 733 -12.96 19.17 -8.96
C PRO A 733 -13.12 20.57 -9.55
N ARG A 734 -13.71 21.47 -8.79
CA ARG A 734 -13.73 22.89 -9.15
C ARG A 734 -12.36 23.50 -8.82
N ARG A 735 -11.58 23.81 -9.86
CA ARG A 735 -10.26 24.41 -9.71
C ARG A 735 -10.35 25.78 -9.02
N PRO A 736 -9.44 26.15 -8.08
CA PRO A 736 -8.26 25.41 -7.62
C PRO A 736 -8.49 24.69 -6.26
N LEU A 737 -9.63 24.07 -6.05
CA LEU A 737 -10.05 23.55 -4.75
C LEU A 737 -9.53 22.13 -4.44
N GLU A 738 -8.78 21.50 -5.35
CA GLU A 738 -8.10 20.24 -5.12
C GLU A 738 -6.64 20.50 -4.77
N ALA A 739 -6.25 20.24 -3.53
CA ALA A 739 -4.88 20.46 -3.09
C ALA A 739 -3.87 19.56 -3.83
N SER A 740 -4.16 18.29 -3.96
CA SER A 740 -3.37 17.35 -4.74
C SER A 740 -4.26 16.35 -5.45
N GLY A 741 -5.01 15.53 -4.73
CA GLY A 741 -5.64 14.31 -5.23
C GLY A 741 -4.60 13.21 -5.42
N THR A 742 -4.89 12.00 -4.92
CA THR A 742 -3.96 10.85 -5.04
C THR A 742 -4.60 9.65 -5.73
N SER A 743 -5.92 9.64 -5.92
CA SER A 743 -6.63 8.52 -6.54
C SER A 743 -6.20 8.29 -7.99
N GLY A 744 -6.04 9.36 -8.78
CA GLY A 744 -5.53 9.25 -10.15
C GLY A 744 -4.09 8.74 -10.24
N GLN A 745 -3.24 9.02 -9.25
CA GLN A 745 -1.87 8.49 -9.17
C GLN A 745 -1.86 6.96 -9.01
N LYS A 746 -2.82 6.41 -8.24
CA LYS A 746 -2.99 4.96 -8.05
C LYS A 746 -3.41 4.25 -9.35
N VAL A 747 -4.28 4.89 -10.11
CA VAL A 747 -4.76 4.38 -11.40
C VAL A 747 -3.64 4.26 -12.43
N VAL A 748 -2.72 5.24 -12.45
CA VAL A 748 -1.52 5.24 -13.31
C VAL A 748 -0.73 3.94 -13.19
N LEU A 749 -0.53 3.45 -11.96
CA LEU A 749 0.26 2.24 -11.70
C LEU A 749 -0.31 0.99 -12.40
N ASN A 750 -1.61 0.98 -12.66
CA ASN A 750 -2.35 -0.15 -13.22
C ASN A 750 -2.75 0.07 -14.71
N GLY A 751 -2.21 1.10 -15.35
CA GLY A 751 -2.44 1.38 -16.76
C GLY A 751 -3.75 2.09 -17.08
N GLY A 752 -4.58 2.42 -16.09
CA GLY A 752 -5.77 3.25 -16.29
C GLY A 752 -5.39 4.71 -16.61
N LEU A 753 -6.24 5.40 -17.36
CA LEU A 753 -5.98 6.76 -17.83
C LEU A 753 -6.78 7.79 -17.03
N ASN A 754 -6.13 8.88 -16.65
CA ASN A 754 -6.80 9.99 -15.99
C ASN A 754 -7.57 10.86 -17.01
N LEU A 755 -8.82 11.19 -16.68
CA LEU A 755 -9.63 12.22 -17.31
C LEU A 755 -9.95 13.25 -16.24
N SER A 756 -9.21 14.34 -16.21
CA SER A 756 -9.24 15.25 -15.05
C SER A 756 -9.19 16.72 -15.45
N VAL A 757 -9.85 17.54 -14.64
CA VAL A 757 -9.58 18.98 -14.63
C VAL A 757 -8.11 19.20 -14.26
N LEU A 758 -7.47 20.21 -14.83
CA LEU A 758 -6.07 20.60 -14.55
C LEU A 758 -5.96 21.26 -13.17
N ASP A 759 -6.17 20.46 -12.12
CA ASP A 759 -6.12 20.87 -10.72
C ASP A 759 -5.25 19.91 -9.91
N GLY A 760 -4.80 20.35 -8.73
CA GLY A 760 -3.93 19.54 -7.86
C GLY A 760 -2.71 18.99 -8.60
N TRP A 761 -2.43 17.70 -8.44
CA TRP A 761 -1.28 17.03 -9.06
C TRP A 761 -1.36 16.98 -10.59
N TRP A 762 -2.59 16.94 -11.16
CA TRP A 762 -2.77 16.81 -12.62
C TRP A 762 -2.35 18.08 -13.36
N ALA A 763 -2.40 19.25 -12.69
CA ALA A 763 -1.92 20.51 -13.26
C ALA A 763 -0.42 20.50 -13.60
N GLU A 764 0.38 19.70 -12.90
CA GLU A 764 1.82 19.55 -13.14
C GLU A 764 2.21 18.23 -13.83
N ALA A 765 1.28 17.28 -13.91
CA ALA A 765 1.52 15.93 -14.42
C ALA A 765 1.15 15.77 -15.89
N TYR A 766 0.12 16.47 -16.36
CA TYR A 766 -0.42 16.32 -17.70
C TYR A 766 0.52 16.88 -18.78
N ASP A 767 0.90 16.02 -19.74
CA ASP A 767 1.81 16.37 -20.83
C ASP A 767 1.15 16.39 -22.23
N GLY A 768 -0.19 16.29 -22.28
CA GLY A 768 -0.97 16.20 -23.52
C GLY A 768 -1.19 14.81 -24.06
N LEU A 769 -0.38 13.82 -23.65
CA LEU A 769 -0.38 12.46 -24.19
C LEU A 769 -0.45 11.35 -23.14
N ASN A 770 -0.35 11.69 -21.84
CA ASN A 770 -0.37 10.72 -20.73
C ASN A 770 -1.71 10.63 -19.99
N GLY A 771 -2.79 11.01 -20.64
CA GLY A 771 -4.15 11.04 -20.11
C GLY A 771 -4.98 12.08 -20.84
N PHE A 772 -6.02 12.60 -20.21
CA PHE A 772 -6.95 13.56 -20.83
C PHE A 772 -7.20 14.74 -19.88
N ALA A 773 -7.32 15.96 -20.44
CA ALA A 773 -7.60 17.16 -19.67
C ALA A 773 -9.03 17.64 -19.91
N ILE A 774 -9.75 17.95 -18.84
CA ILE A 774 -11.04 18.63 -18.89
C ILE A 774 -10.77 20.14 -18.81
N GLY A 775 -11.09 20.86 -19.89
CA GLY A 775 -10.88 22.29 -19.99
C GLY A 775 -9.41 22.70 -20.12
N THR A 776 -9.14 23.99 -19.92
CA THR A 776 -7.83 24.60 -20.13
C THR A 776 -7.18 25.08 -18.82
N GLY A 777 -7.74 24.74 -17.66
CA GLY A 777 -7.28 25.22 -16.36
C GLY A 777 -7.67 26.70 -16.08
N ARG A 778 -8.49 27.32 -16.89
CA ARG A 778 -9.04 28.67 -16.61
C ARG A 778 -10.20 28.57 -15.62
N THR A 779 -10.25 29.47 -14.66
CA THR A 779 -11.34 29.59 -13.68
C THR A 779 -12.30 30.70 -14.08
N HIS A 780 -13.50 30.67 -13.49
CA HIS A 780 -14.49 31.76 -13.65
C HIS A 780 -15.08 32.10 -12.28
N SER A 781 -15.33 33.37 -12.02
CA SER A 781 -15.87 33.84 -10.73
C SER A 781 -17.32 33.38 -10.50
N ASN A 782 -18.12 33.31 -11.56
CA ASN A 782 -19.45 32.71 -11.49
C ASN A 782 -19.33 31.17 -11.57
N MET A 783 -19.75 30.48 -10.52
CA MET A 783 -19.61 29.02 -10.37
C MET A 783 -20.46 28.26 -11.41
N ASP A 784 -21.63 28.74 -11.75
CA ASP A 784 -22.47 28.04 -12.73
C ASP A 784 -21.90 28.13 -14.16
N VAL A 785 -21.36 29.27 -14.53
CA VAL A 785 -20.62 29.44 -15.80
C VAL A 785 -19.38 28.55 -15.82
N HIS A 786 -18.66 28.43 -14.69
CA HIS A 786 -17.50 27.56 -14.56
C HIS A 786 -17.91 26.09 -14.77
N ASP A 787 -18.94 25.65 -14.07
CA ASP A 787 -19.44 24.28 -14.14
C ASP A 787 -19.99 23.94 -15.54
N THR A 788 -20.66 24.88 -16.19
CA THR A 788 -21.16 24.71 -17.56
C THR A 788 -20.01 24.50 -18.55
N ARG A 789 -18.98 25.35 -18.49
CA ARG A 789 -17.80 25.24 -19.36
C ARG A 789 -17.04 23.93 -19.15
N ASP A 790 -16.88 23.50 -17.89
CA ASP A 790 -16.20 22.24 -17.57
C ASP A 790 -17.04 21.05 -18.01
N SER A 791 -18.37 21.09 -17.88
CA SER A 791 -19.26 20.04 -18.38
C SER A 791 -19.19 19.93 -19.91
N GLU A 792 -19.25 21.04 -20.63
CA GLU A 792 -19.09 21.05 -22.09
C GLU A 792 -17.72 20.50 -22.51
N ALA A 793 -16.64 20.86 -21.79
CA ALA A 793 -15.31 20.35 -22.05
C ALA A 793 -15.22 18.86 -21.75
N LEU A 794 -15.81 18.38 -20.67
CA LEU A 794 -15.88 16.96 -20.33
C LEU A 794 -16.52 16.13 -21.43
N TYR A 795 -17.70 16.55 -21.92
CA TYR A 795 -18.41 15.86 -23.00
C TYR A 795 -17.64 15.90 -24.32
N ARG A 796 -16.99 17.02 -24.62
CA ARG A 796 -16.16 17.14 -25.83
C ARG A 796 -15.00 16.15 -25.79
N VAL A 797 -14.24 16.11 -24.71
CA VAL A 797 -13.09 15.21 -24.55
C VAL A 797 -13.54 13.74 -24.58
N LEU A 798 -14.67 13.41 -23.96
CA LEU A 798 -15.25 12.05 -24.01
C LEU A 798 -15.59 11.69 -25.46
N HIS A 799 -16.31 12.55 -26.18
CA HIS A 799 -16.81 12.28 -27.54
C HIS A 799 -15.70 12.28 -28.58
N ASP A 800 -14.79 13.25 -28.52
CA ASP A 800 -13.82 13.50 -29.59
C ASP A 800 -12.50 12.75 -29.39
N GLU A 801 -12.14 12.41 -28.14
CA GLU A 801 -10.84 11.82 -27.83
C GLU A 801 -10.96 10.44 -27.14
N VAL A 802 -11.62 10.37 -25.99
CA VAL A 802 -11.58 9.16 -25.12
C VAL A 802 -12.26 7.98 -25.80
N ILE A 803 -13.55 8.14 -26.19
CA ILE A 803 -14.35 7.07 -26.77
C ILE A 803 -13.77 6.60 -28.12
N PRO A 804 -13.44 7.49 -29.05
CA PRO A 804 -12.85 7.04 -30.33
C PRO A 804 -11.53 6.29 -30.14
N LEU A 805 -10.63 6.79 -29.28
CA LEU A 805 -9.33 6.17 -29.03
C LEU A 805 -9.47 4.78 -28.40
N TYR A 806 -10.42 4.61 -27.46
CA TYR A 806 -10.65 3.32 -26.80
C TYR A 806 -11.18 2.27 -27.78
N TYR A 807 -12.10 2.62 -28.69
CA TYR A 807 -12.74 1.70 -29.62
C TYR A 807 -12.02 1.53 -30.95
N GLN A 808 -10.98 2.33 -31.23
CA GLN A 808 -10.17 2.14 -32.42
C GLN A 808 -9.31 0.88 -32.27
N ARG A 809 -9.53 -0.09 -33.16
CA ARG A 809 -8.80 -1.36 -33.19
C ARG A 809 -7.96 -1.46 -34.44
N ASP A 810 -6.77 -2.06 -34.32
CA ASP A 810 -5.94 -2.46 -35.46
C ASP A 810 -6.40 -3.79 -36.08
N ARG A 811 -5.59 -4.36 -36.96
CA ARG A 811 -5.89 -5.64 -37.65
C ARG A 811 -5.85 -6.82 -36.65
N ASP A 812 -5.13 -6.72 -35.57
CA ASP A 812 -4.99 -7.74 -34.53
C ASP A 812 -6.06 -7.59 -33.43
N GLY A 813 -6.94 -6.60 -33.57
CA GLY A 813 -7.99 -6.30 -32.60
C GLY A 813 -7.53 -5.49 -31.39
N LEU A 814 -6.28 -4.98 -31.37
CA LEU A 814 -5.71 -4.22 -30.27
C LEU A 814 -5.95 -2.71 -30.42
N PRO A 815 -6.23 -1.99 -29.32
CA PRO A 815 -6.36 -0.54 -29.31
C PRO A 815 -4.97 0.12 -29.18
N ARG A 816 -4.14 0.04 -30.21
CA ARG A 816 -2.73 0.48 -30.17
C ARG A 816 -2.55 1.92 -29.70
N GLY A 817 -3.42 2.84 -30.12
CA GLY A 817 -3.38 4.23 -29.67
C GLY A 817 -3.63 4.36 -28.14
N TRP A 818 -4.56 3.55 -27.62
CA TRP A 818 -4.85 3.48 -26.18
C TRP A 818 -3.69 2.89 -25.39
N ILE A 819 -3.15 1.75 -25.83
CA ILE A 819 -2.03 1.06 -25.20
C ILE A 819 -0.78 1.95 -25.16
N LYS A 820 -0.50 2.67 -26.26
CA LYS A 820 0.58 3.66 -26.29
C LYS A 820 0.41 4.74 -25.22
N ARG A 821 -0.83 5.20 -24.99
CA ARG A 821 -1.13 6.18 -23.93
C ARG A 821 -0.99 5.56 -22.53
N MET A 822 -1.39 4.29 -22.35
CA MET A 822 -1.17 3.53 -21.12
C MET A 822 0.33 3.45 -20.78
N LYS A 823 1.17 3.00 -21.72
CA LYS A 823 2.62 2.93 -21.53
C LYS A 823 3.21 4.29 -21.17
N ARG A 824 2.82 5.34 -21.89
CA ARG A 824 3.28 6.70 -21.60
C ARG A 824 2.87 7.16 -20.19
N THR A 825 1.63 6.92 -19.81
CA THR A 825 1.11 7.23 -18.45
C THR A 825 1.96 6.55 -17.39
N ILE A 826 2.16 5.24 -17.46
CA ILE A 826 2.95 4.48 -16.49
C ILE A 826 4.40 5.01 -16.45
N ARG A 827 5.05 5.11 -17.60
CA ARG A 827 6.44 5.51 -17.72
C ARG A 827 6.73 6.92 -17.20
N THR A 828 5.86 7.89 -17.52
CA THR A 828 6.11 9.29 -17.17
C THR A 828 5.67 9.66 -15.76
N LEU A 829 4.71 8.94 -15.19
CA LEU A 829 4.08 9.30 -13.92
C LEU A 829 4.38 8.33 -12.78
N GLY A 830 4.65 7.04 -13.05
CA GLY A 830 4.82 6.02 -12.03
C GLY A 830 5.97 6.32 -11.06
N TRP A 831 7.13 6.75 -11.55
CA TRP A 831 8.27 7.14 -10.73
C TRP A 831 8.05 8.47 -10.01
N ARG A 832 7.36 9.40 -10.66
CA ARG A 832 7.25 10.80 -10.20
C ARG A 832 6.25 10.96 -9.05
N PHE A 833 5.15 10.20 -9.10
CA PHE A 833 4.03 10.35 -8.17
C PHE A 833 3.87 9.13 -7.25
N ASN A 834 4.97 8.48 -6.89
CA ASN A 834 5.00 7.45 -5.86
C ASN A 834 5.42 8.02 -4.50
N ALA A 835 5.09 7.28 -3.43
CA ALA A 835 5.36 7.71 -2.07
C ALA A 835 6.84 7.59 -1.68
N ASP A 836 7.63 6.70 -2.33
CA ASP A 836 9.06 6.61 -2.06
C ASP A 836 9.76 7.90 -2.48
N ARG A 837 9.51 8.38 -3.70
CA ARG A 837 10.01 9.69 -4.15
C ARG A 837 9.55 10.81 -3.20
N MET A 838 8.28 10.80 -2.77
CA MET A 838 7.74 11.80 -1.84
C MET A 838 8.48 11.77 -0.49
N VAL A 839 8.68 10.59 0.10
CA VAL A 839 9.37 10.43 1.40
C VAL A 839 10.85 10.75 1.28
N MET A 840 11.51 10.39 0.17
CA MET A 840 12.88 10.83 -0.13
C MET A 840 12.98 12.35 -0.17
N ASP A 841 12.04 13.02 -0.86
CA ASP A 841 11.96 14.48 -0.90
C ASP A 841 11.78 15.09 0.50
N TYR A 842 10.87 14.56 1.33
CA TYR A 842 10.71 15.00 2.72
C TYR A 842 12.01 14.79 3.50
N THR A 843 12.65 13.64 3.36
CA THR A 843 13.87 13.32 4.08
C THR A 843 15.00 14.29 3.74
N LEU A 844 15.28 14.48 2.44
CA LEU A 844 16.39 15.31 1.99
C LEU A 844 16.13 16.81 2.15
N LYS A 845 14.90 17.27 1.87
CA LYS A 845 14.56 18.70 1.84
C LYS A 845 14.13 19.23 3.21
N THR A 846 13.63 18.36 4.10
CA THR A 846 13.06 18.81 5.37
C THR A 846 13.62 18.09 6.60
N TYR A 847 13.59 16.75 6.67
CA TYR A 847 13.93 16.02 7.89
C TYR A 847 15.42 16.09 8.25
N VAL A 848 16.30 15.76 7.31
CA VAL A 848 17.75 15.83 7.54
C VAL A 848 18.19 17.26 7.91
N PRO A 849 17.75 18.31 7.19
CA PRO A 849 18.05 19.67 7.60
C PRO A 849 17.48 20.09 8.96
N ALA A 850 16.26 19.63 9.32
CA ALA A 850 15.65 19.96 10.61
C ALA A 850 16.38 19.26 11.78
N ALA A 851 16.90 18.07 11.55
CA ALA A 851 17.73 17.35 12.52
C ALA A 851 19.19 17.87 12.62
N GLY A 852 19.52 18.95 11.94
CA GLY A 852 20.87 19.55 11.95
C GLY A 852 21.87 18.87 11.00
N GLY A 853 21.41 17.96 10.14
CA GLY A 853 22.23 17.32 9.12
C GLY A 853 22.37 18.15 7.84
N THR A 854 23.21 17.68 6.92
CA THR A 854 23.37 18.25 5.57
C THR A 854 22.89 17.24 4.53
N SER A 855 22.19 17.71 3.51
CA SER A 855 21.78 16.90 2.38
C SER A 855 22.29 17.50 1.06
N SER A 856 22.35 16.69 0.01
CA SER A 856 22.74 17.14 -1.33
C SER A 856 21.80 18.22 -1.90
N GLU A 857 20.56 18.22 -1.51
CA GLU A 857 19.54 19.18 -1.91
C GLU A 857 19.70 20.57 -1.26
N MET A 858 20.45 20.68 -0.15
CA MET A 858 20.73 21.96 0.49
C MET A 858 21.63 22.86 -0.37
N ARG A 859 22.46 22.29 -1.26
CA ARG A 859 23.37 23.04 -2.14
C ARG A 859 22.67 23.75 -3.31
N GLN A 860 21.41 23.38 -3.60
CA GLN A 860 20.64 23.98 -4.70
C GLN A 860 19.71 25.11 -4.26
N ALA A 861 19.62 25.39 -2.96
CA ALA A 861 18.69 26.37 -2.38
C ALA A 861 19.36 27.74 -2.04
N PHE A 862 20.59 27.98 -2.50
CA PHE A 862 21.30 29.26 -2.36
C PHE A 862 21.52 29.93 -3.71
#